data_b83a23a14c2504df6aebb4c492abd9c4
#
_entry.id   b83a23a14c2504df6aebb4c492abd9c4
#
_cell.length_a   1.000
_cell.length_b   1.000
_cell.length_c   1.000
_cell.angle_alpha   90.00
_cell.angle_beta   90.00
_cell.angle_gamma   90.00
#
_symmetry.space_group_name_H-M   'P 1'
#
loop_
_entity.id
_entity.type
_entity.pdbx_description
1 polymer ?
#
loop_
_entity_poly.entity_id
_entity_poly.type
_entity_poly.pdbx_seq_one_letter_code
_entity_poly.pdbx_strand_id
1 'polypeptide(L)'
;MRWTHGVHVLLALLLVFPMLLSASLSTPSAPAHAVKPDTEQQRAEIVFDTMTPSMPTREGRITLTGHVRNTTSEPISNLQVLMWRDQSPITAEEGFTAAVESPATTPYGSRMVTEGAFQTLTDDRMPSLAPGEEAPFEVTADVSELELPSTGGVYLIGAHALGQIGGGGVETLGRNRMFMPLPAEGEPASSPTTPSVDLVVLSTQPKRTGSGTFINDSLTEELADGGRLHTLLQTASAPQSSWIIDPALYSAVKQMAEGYELHGGGDPQGQRVAAAWLEDFQRLDPANGFRATYGLPDAAAVAHGGHVDLWDRIDAADQAVPDLEHLPRLDLSGGGRVDDAAVGLLEQGEPIAVLSSTAESEHTLLEPVGKQPIVRFDPDLFTGGPGPAPAASELHRRQRLLAESWVQATNGETEPTVRVITTGVDARAVLAADAPWQEHITFRDLLSGQRFEWSQTFDYSKTDAEREALNTTDNGLGELQADYAAVASLMSADESVDGQGDRAMANMSSSWWRGRPDALGSYSGTLRDGVAHILGPQSVSLAVSPSVTMLARDGGSFPASVQNHLDVPIVVALHFESAQPQRLDVPSMTNIEIPPQGTTTVTVRPEANANGPVQVKAQLATQNGTPLGNTTPILVNATNLGAIGWIIVVASGIVLVLTTALRIRQVRRERARAEDAPAALPPHASGAVLNDELEVLGGRGQEDR
;
A
#
# COMPACT_ATOMS: atom_id res chain seq x y z
N MET A 1 65.94 -49.07 20.51
CA MET A 1 67.07 -48.86 21.41
C MET A 1 67.09 -47.39 21.79
N ARG A 2 66.49 -47.13 22.91
CA ARG A 2 67.08 -46.55 24.14
C ARG A 2 67.58 -45.10 23.92
N TRP A 3 66.90 -44.20 24.54
CA TRP A 3 67.13 -43.40 25.78
C TRP A 3 67.82 -42.11 25.48
N THR A 4 67.62 -41.00 26.10
CA THR A 4 66.84 -40.44 27.24
C THR A 4 67.24 -38.99 27.36
N HIS A 5 66.32 -38.17 27.83
CA HIS A 5 66.45 -37.09 28.85
C HIS A 5 67.59 -36.07 28.80
N GLY A 6 67.24 -34.85 29.03
CA GLY A 6 68.09 -33.87 29.68
C GLY A 6 67.62 -32.44 29.61
N VAL A 7 66.81 -32.08 30.57
CA VAL A 7 66.56 -30.72 31.07
C VAL A 7 67.84 -30.07 31.53
N HIS A 8 68.07 -28.79 31.28
CA HIS A 8 68.71 -27.73 32.11
C HIS A 8 68.61 -26.42 31.35
N VAL A 9 67.84 -25.44 31.71
CA VAL A 9 67.84 -24.42 32.75
C VAL A 9 69.20 -23.66 32.88
N LEU A 10 69.09 -22.41 32.72
CA LEU A 10 69.77 -21.22 33.26
C LEU A 10 70.77 -20.44 32.40
N LEU A 11 70.35 -19.23 32.26
CA LEU A 11 70.91 -17.91 32.64
C LEU A 11 71.84 -17.22 31.67
N ALA A 12 71.31 -16.09 31.20
CA ALA A 12 71.81 -14.71 31.32
C ALA A 12 73.04 -14.32 30.51
N LEU A 13 72.90 -13.34 29.66
CA LEU A 13 73.36 -11.98 29.84
C LEU A 13 73.12 -11.13 28.60
N LEU A 14 72.25 -10.15 28.77
CA LEU A 14 72.38 -8.77 28.31
C LEU A 14 73.37 -8.46 27.15
N LEU A 15 72.84 -8.13 25.99
CA LEU A 15 73.32 -7.08 25.16
C LEU A 15 72.15 -6.24 24.66
N VAL A 16 72.08 -5.04 25.17
CA VAL A 16 71.11 -3.99 24.84
C VAL A 16 71.39 -3.54 23.43
N PHE A 17 70.41 -3.75 22.53
CA PHE A 17 70.28 -3.02 21.29
C PHE A 17 68.86 -2.41 21.27
N PRO A 18 68.70 -1.09 21.17
CA PRO A 18 67.39 -0.52 21.08
C PRO A 18 66.86 -0.71 19.66
N MET A 19 66.10 -1.77 19.43
CA MET A 19 65.21 -1.87 18.29
C MET A 19 63.99 -0.99 18.61
N LEU A 20 63.88 0.12 17.93
CA LEU A 20 62.70 0.95 17.84
C LEU A 20 61.55 0.06 17.35
N LEU A 21 60.78 -0.48 18.28
CA LEU A 21 59.50 -1.10 18.02
C LEU A 21 58.50 0.04 17.78
N SER A 22 58.26 0.39 16.50
CA SER A 22 57.12 1.17 16.09
C SER A 22 55.88 0.34 16.41
N ALA A 23 55.32 0.57 17.59
CA ALA A 23 53.96 0.14 17.91
C ALA A 23 53.02 0.96 17.01
N SER A 24 52.62 0.39 15.90
CA SER A 24 51.45 0.82 15.16
C SER A 24 50.23 0.63 16.08
N LEU A 25 49.86 1.69 16.75
CA LEU A 25 48.55 1.84 17.33
C LEU A 25 47.56 1.73 16.17
N SER A 26 46.99 0.54 15.98
CA SER A 26 45.78 0.33 15.19
C SER A 26 44.67 1.10 15.91
N THR A 27 44.49 2.35 15.54
CA THR A 27 43.23 3.05 15.78
C THR A 27 42.15 2.21 15.11
N PRO A 28 41.03 1.87 15.79
CA PRO A 28 39.90 1.29 15.09
C PRO A 28 39.53 2.30 14.01
N SER A 29 39.67 1.89 12.75
CA SER A 29 39.10 2.61 11.62
C SER A 29 37.60 2.71 11.92
N ALA A 30 37.14 3.92 12.19
CA ALA A 30 35.74 4.24 12.06
C ALA A 30 35.29 3.71 10.69
N PRO A 31 34.09 3.14 10.59
CA PRO A 31 33.57 2.73 9.29
C PRO A 31 33.70 3.94 8.38
N ALA A 32 34.40 3.75 7.27
CA ALA A 32 34.42 4.74 6.21
C ALA A 32 32.93 4.97 5.88
N HIS A 33 32.40 6.08 6.39
CA HIS A 33 31.23 6.64 5.74
C HIS A 33 31.66 6.74 4.28
N ALA A 34 30.94 6.03 3.42
CA ALA A 34 30.95 6.33 2.01
C ALA A 34 30.67 7.84 1.94
N VAL A 35 31.75 8.61 1.70
CA VAL A 35 31.62 10.00 1.37
C VAL A 35 30.77 9.95 0.11
N LYS A 36 29.44 10.26 0.23
CA LYS A 36 28.68 10.71 -0.92
C LYS A 36 29.64 11.64 -1.64
N PRO A 37 29.89 11.45 -2.95
CA PRO A 37 30.67 12.41 -3.68
C PRO A 37 30.02 13.76 -3.35
N ASP A 38 30.79 14.67 -2.81
CA ASP A 38 30.35 16.03 -2.58
C ASP A 38 29.85 16.48 -3.95
N THR A 39 28.55 16.46 -4.12
CA THR A 39 27.91 17.10 -5.26
C THR A 39 28.23 18.55 -4.98
N GLU A 40 29.33 19.04 -5.57
CA GLU A 40 29.76 20.43 -5.41
C GLU A 40 28.53 21.25 -5.73
N GLN A 41 27.93 21.80 -4.70
CA GLN A 41 26.60 22.42 -4.80
C GLN A 41 26.73 23.54 -5.81
N GLN A 42 26.15 23.35 -6.98
CA GLN A 42 26.24 24.37 -8.04
C GLN A 42 25.64 25.65 -7.51
N ARG A 43 26.36 26.73 -7.66
CA ARG A 43 25.96 28.08 -7.20
C ARG A 43 25.01 28.78 -8.18
N ALA A 44 24.95 28.27 -9.41
CA ALA A 44 23.94 28.58 -10.38
C ALA A 44 23.45 27.27 -11.01
N GLU A 45 22.17 27.01 -10.93
CA GLU A 45 21.51 25.86 -11.57
C GLU A 45 21.16 26.24 -13.01
N ILE A 46 21.61 25.42 -13.97
CA ILE A 46 21.22 25.57 -15.38
C ILE A 46 20.16 24.52 -15.65
N VAL A 47 19.01 24.94 -16.11
CA VAL A 47 17.92 24.07 -16.57
C VAL A 47 17.76 24.28 -18.07
N PHE A 48 17.80 23.18 -18.83
CA PHE A 48 17.50 23.23 -20.25
C PHE A 48 16.02 23.01 -20.50
N ASP A 49 15.43 23.89 -21.29
CA ASP A 49 14.03 23.77 -21.75
C ASP A 49 13.98 23.04 -23.09
N THR A 50 14.86 23.38 -24.04
CA THR A 50 14.91 22.73 -25.36
C THR A 50 16.33 22.54 -25.89
N MET A 51 16.47 21.51 -26.70
CA MET A 51 17.58 21.31 -27.62
C MET A 51 16.98 21.10 -29.02
N THR A 52 17.27 21.99 -29.95
CA THR A 52 16.70 21.98 -31.31
C THR A 52 17.80 22.04 -32.36
N PRO A 53 17.85 21.07 -33.30
CA PRO A 53 17.09 19.82 -33.29
C PRO A 53 17.61 18.84 -32.23
N SER A 54 16.78 17.83 -31.85
CA SER A 54 17.20 16.76 -30.93
C SER A 54 18.29 15.86 -31.50
N MET A 55 18.30 15.74 -32.83
CA MET A 55 19.27 15.01 -33.63
C MET A 55 19.85 15.95 -34.69
N PRO A 56 20.93 16.67 -34.40
CA PRO A 56 21.54 17.59 -35.34
C PRO A 56 22.24 16.84 -36.48
N THR A 57 22.31 17.50 -37.63
CA THR A 57 23.17 17.07 -38.76
C THR A 57 24.47 17.86 -38.76
N ARG A 58 25.49 17.36 -39.44
CA ARG A 58 26.83 18.00 -39.47
C ARG A 58 26.81 19.40 -40.07
N GLU A 59 25.94 19.65 -41.05
CA GLU A 59 25.75 20.95 -41.68
C GLU A 59 24.67 21.83 -41.00
N GLY A 60 24.09 21.30 -39.92
CA GLY A 60 23.00 21.94 -39.19
C GLY A 60 23.48 22.94 -38.18
N ARG A 61 22.50 23.55 -37.55
CA ARG A 61 22.67 24.45 -36.40
C ARG A 61 22.01 23.84 -35.18
N ILE A 62 22.59 24.05 -34.00
CA ILE A 62 22.03 23.61 -32.73
C ILE A 62 21.71 24.84 -31.88
N THR A 63 20.53 24.84 -31.27
CA THR A 63 20.10 25.83 -30.32
C THR A 63 19.73 25.17 -29.00
N LEU A 64 20.29 25.69 -27.89
CA LEU A 64 19.94 25.32 -26.54
C LEU A 64 19.23 26.49 -25.89
N THR A 65 18.02 26.27 -25.41
CA THR A 65 17.27 27.24 -24.61
C THR A 65 17.12 26.72 -23.19
N GLY A 66 16.98 27.64 -22.24
CA GLY A 66 16.79 27.30 -20.85
C GLY A 66 16.82 28.51 -19.95
N HIS A 67 17.03 28.28 -18.67
CA HIS A 67 17.18 29.34 -17.68
C HIS A 67 18.28 29.01 -16.69
N VAL A 68 18.85 30.06 -16.11
CA VAL A 68 19.84 29.97 -15.01
C VAL A 68 19.17 30.49 -13.76
N ARG A 69 19.17 29.67 -12.72
CA ARG A 69 18.67 30.01 -11.39
C ARG A 69 19.81 30.25 -10.42
N ASN A 70 19.74 31.36 -9.68
CA ASN A 70 20.69 31.64 -8.60
C ASN A 70 20.33 30.82 -7.36
N THR A 71 21.15 29.84 -7.01
CA THR A 71 20.94 28.96 -5.82
C THR A 71 21.69 29.46 -4.58
N THR A 72 22.39 30.61 -4.67
CA THR A 72 23.12 31.19 -3.56
C THR A 72 22.28 32.18 -2.74
N SER A 73 22.80 32.62 -1.62
CA SER A 73 22.22 33.70 -0.80
C SER A 73 22.67 35.10 -1.22
N GLU A 74 23.52 35.24 -2.25
CA GLU A 74 24.07 36.52 -2.73
C GLU A 74 23.72 36.74 -4.21
N PRO A 75 23.63 38.00 -4.66
CA PRO A 75 23.40 38.30 -6.08
C PRO A 75 24.59 37.83 -6.94
N ILE A 76 24.28 37.34 -8.14
CA ILE A 76 25.25 37.00 -9.17
C ILE A 76 25.31 38.12 -10.19
N SER A 77 26.48 38.73 -10.38
CA SER A 77 26.77 39.74 -11.38
C SER A 77 27.65 39.20 -12.52
N ASN A 78 27.74 39.92 -13.63
CA ASN A 78 28.51 39.48 -14.80
C ASN A 78 28.17 38.06 -15.26
N LEU A 79 26.87 37.73 -15.17
CA LEU A 79 26.41 36.39 -15.49
C LEU A 79 26.37 36.16 -17.01
N GLN A 80 27.05 35.12 -17.45
CA GLN A 80 27.10 34.71 -18.86
C GLN A 80 26.83 33.18 -18.93
N VAL A 81 26.12 32.78 -19.96
CA VAL A 81 25.95 31.38 -20.33
C VAL A 81 26.72 31.13 -21.61
N LEU A 82 27.60 30.13 -21.59
CA LEU A 82 28.41 29.73 -22.73
C LEU A 82 28.08 28.29 -23.10
N MET A 83 27.84 28.03 -24.37
CA MET A 83 27.78 26.68 -24.90
C MET A 83 29.09 25.95 -24.63
N TRP A 84 28.99 24.68 -24.28
CA TRP A 84 30.12 23.82 -23.96
C TRP A 84 29.99 22.51 -24.75
N ARG A 85 31.09 21.94 -25.19
CA ARG A 85 31.12 20.61 -25.82
C ARG A 85 32.38 19.83 -25.42
N ASP A 86 32.24 18.49 -25.44
CA ASP A 86 33.36 17.56 -25.46
C ASP A 86 33.55 17.03 -26.88
N GLN A 87 34.79 17.01 -27.34
CA GLN A 87 35.15 16.53 -28.70
C GLN A 87 35.41 15.01 -28.74
N SER A 88 35.38 14.34 -27.58
CA SER A 88 35.60 12.89 -27.49
C SER A 88 34.28 12.15 -27.74
N PRO A 89 34.13 11.38 -28.82
CA PRO A 89 32.92 10.63 -29.09
C PRO A 89 32.82 9.42 -28.15
N ILE A 90 31.63 9.18 -27.62
CA ILE A 90 31.25 7.95 -26.94
C ILE A 90 30.73 7.00 -28.04
N THR A 91 31.38 5.84 -28.15
CA THR A 91 31.07 4.84 -29.19
C THR A 91 30.79 3.46 -28.60
N ALA A 92 30.91 3.28 -27.28
CA ALA A 92 30.71 2.03 -26.57
C ALA A 92 29.95 2.25 -25.26
N GLU A 93 29.33 1.22 -24.74
CA GLU A 93 28.50 1.24 -23.53
C GLU A 93 29.29 1.65 -22.29
N GLU A 94 30.53 1.19 -22.14
CA GLU A 94 31.38 1.57 -20.99
C GLU A 94 31.65 3.08 -20.94
N GLY A 95 31.80 3.69 -22.12
CA GLY A 95 31.96 5.16 -22.22
C GLY A 95 30.69 5.90 -21.83
N PHE A 96 29.54 5.30 -22.13
CA PHE A 96 28.24 5.82 -21.74
C PHE A 96 28.03 5.80 -20.22
N THR A 97 28.28 4.66 -19.59
CA THR A 97 28.23 4.47 -18.14
C THR A 97 29.19 5.44 -17.43
N ALA A 98 30.43 5.55 -17.93
CA ALA A 98 31.41 6.48 -17.38
C ALA A 98 30.94 7.95 -17.46
N ALA A 99 30.25 8.33 -18.54
CA ALA A 99 29.71 9.68 -18.68
C ALA A 99 28.51 9.92 -17.73
N VAL A 100 27.65 8.93 -17.52
CA VAL A 100 26.53 9.00 -16.58
C VAL A 100 27.03 9.16 -15.14
N GLU A 101 28.09 8.48 -14.76
CA GLU A 101 28.66 8.57 -13.40
C GLU A 101 29.57 9.81 -13.20
N SER A 102 29.97 10.47 -14.29
CA SER A 102 30.92 11.57 -14.23
C SER A 102 30.31 12.84 -13.62
N PRO A 103 30.90 13.41 -12.54
CA PRO A 103 30.46 14.69 -11.99
C PRO A 103 30.46 15.82 -13.02
N ALA A 104 29.49 16.73 -12.91
CA ALA A 104 29.43 17.90 -13.80
C ALA A 104 30.67 18.81 -13.70
N THR A 105 31.46 18.68 -12.63
CA THR A 105 32.72 19.41 -12.41
C THR A 105 33.92 18.78 -13.10
N THR A 106 33.79 17.57 -13.67
CA THR A 106 34.89 16.90 -14.38
C THR A 106 35.47 17.80 -15.47
N PRO A 107 36.79 18.08 -15.45
CA PRO A 107 37.40 19.08 -16.30
C PRO A 107 37.75 18.54 -17.69
N TYR A 108 36.78 18.22 -18.50
CA TYR A 108 36.97 17.86 -19.89
C TYR A 108 36.11 18.74 -20.80
N GLY A 109 36.41 18.75 -22.09
CA GLY A 109 35.73 19.60 -23.05
C GLY A 109 36.09 21.08 -22.96
N SER A 110 35.43 21.90 -23.73
CA SER A 110 35.71 23.33 -23.80
C SER A 110 34.47 24.18 -24.10
N ARG A 111 34.50 25.43 -23.61
CA ARG A 111 33.49 26.43 -23.83
C ARG A 111 33.68 27.06 -25.21
N MET A 112 32.56 27.45 -25.81
CA MET A 112 32.56 28.15 -27.08
C MET A 112 32.43 29.67 -26.82
N VAL A 113 33.13 30.42 -27.69
CA VAL A 113 33.14 31.89 -27.63
C VAL A 113 32.82 32.52 -28.98
N THR A 114 32.31 31.70 -29.91
CA THR A 114 31.81 32.17 -31.20
C THR A 114 30.51 32.96 -31.04
N GLU A 115 30.19 33.82 -31.99
CA GLU A 115 28.95 34.61 -31.96
C GLU A 115 27.72 33.69 -31.90
N GLY A 116 26.80 33.97 -30.98
CA GLY A 116 25.63 33.14 -30.71
C GLY A 116 25.86 32.01 -29.71
N ALA A 117 27.08 31.47 -29.60
CA ALA A 117 27.37 30.39 -28.66
C ALA A 117 27.52 30.85 -27.19
N PHE A 118 27.38 32.11 -26.91
CA PHE A 118 27.28 32.65 -25.56
C PHE A 118 26.29 33.81 -25.48
N GLN A 119 25.73 34.01 -24.29
CA GLN A 119 24.84 35.08 -23.97
C GLN A 119 25.20 35.70 -22.63
N THR A 120 25.26 37.03 -22.56
CA THR A 120 25.38 37.76 -21.30
C THR A 120 23.97 38.03 -20.76
N LEU A 121 23.68 37.59 -19.57
CA LEU A 121 22.37 37.68 -18.94
C LEU A 121 22.20 38.90 -18.04
N THR A 122 23.31 39.46 -17.54
CA THR A 122 23.30 40.68 -16.71
C THR A 122 23.81 41.86 -17.51
N ASP A 123 23.06 42.96 -17.51
CA ASP A 123 23.34 44.17 -18.22
C ASP A 123 23.03 45.43 -17.34
N ASP A 124 23.00 46.63 -17.94
CA ASP A 124 22.63 47.87 -17.24
C ASP A 124 21.19 47.88 -16.68
N ARG A 125 20.28 47.05 -17.21
CA ARG A 125 18.87 46.92 -16.77
C ARG A 125 18.70 45.88 -15.71
N MET A 126 19.47 44.81 -15.80
CA MET A 126 19.52 43.73 -14.83
C MET A 126 20.98 43.51 -14.43
N PRO A 127 21.54 44.32 -13.54
CA PRO A 127 22.98 44.28 -13.20
C PRO A 127 23.40 43.03 -12.42
N SER A 128 22.45 42.32 -11.83
CA SER A 128 22.70 41.09 -11.11
C SER A 128 21.43 40.24 -11.05
N LEU A 129 21.60 38.92 -10.93
CA LEU A 129 20.52 37.95 -10.68
C LEU A 129 20.42 37.73 -9.15
N ALA A 130 19.30 38.12 -8.55
CA ALA A 130 19.10 38.00 -7.11
C ALA A 130 18.99 36.54 -6.64
N PRO A 131 19.17 36.24 -5.34
CA PRO A 131 18.96 34.90 -4.79
C PRO A 131 17.58 34.34 -5.13
N GLY A 132 17.55 33.12 -5.69
CA GLY A 132 16.32 32.43 -6.12
C GLY A 132 15.72 32.91 -7.43
N GLU A 133 16.20 34.01 -8.02
CA GLU A 133 15.74 34.49 -9.34
C GLU A 133 16.27 33.62 -10.49
N GLU A 134 15.56 33.67 -11.61
CA GLU A 134 15.86 32.93 -12.84
C GLU A 134 16.02 33.92 -14.01
N ALA A 135 16.96 33.62 -14.91
CA ALA A 135 17.17 34.36 -16.14
C ALA A 135 17.17 33.39 -17.34
N PRO A 136 16.33 33.64 -18.37
CA PRO A 136 16.31 32.81 -19.56
C PRO A 136 17.55 33.02 -20.42
N PHE A 137 17.96 31.98 -21.14
CA PHE A 137 19.05 32.03 -22.10
C PHE A 137 18.69 31.29 -23.40
N GLU A 138 19.33 31.75 -24.49
CA GLU A 138 19.39 31.05 -25.75
C GLU A 138 20.80 31.12 -26.29
N VAL A 139 21.40 29.97 -26.57
CA VAL A 139 22.74 29.85 -27.18
C VAL A 139 22.66 28.98 -28.43
N THR A 140 23.32 29.42 -29.51
CA THR A 140 23.24 28.78 -30.81
C THR A 140 24.61 28.67 -31.44
N ALA A 141 24.90 27.52 -32.09
CA ALA A 141 26.13 27.36 -32.86
C ALA A 141 25.85 26.50 -34.12
N ASP A 142 26.59 26.72 -35.16
CA ASP A 142 26.65 25.78 -36.29
C ASP A 142 27.41 24.51 -35.80
N VAL A 143 26.94 23.32 -36.18
CA VAL A 143 27.58 22.06 -35.75
C VAL A 143 29.05 21.98 -36.20
N SER A 144 29.39 22.59 -37.34
CA SER A 144 30.78 22.73 -37.83
C SER A 144 31.67 23.54 -36.87
N GLU A 145 31.12 24.51 -36.11
CA GLU A 145 31.84 25.31 -35.13
C GLU A 145 32.13 24.55 -33.84
N LEU A 146 31.47 23.42 -33.62
CA LEU A 146 31.77 22.53 -32.49
C LEU A 146 33.13 21.85 -32.64
N GLU A 147 33.71 21.86 -33.85
CA GLU A 147 35.02 21.25 -34.16
C GLU A 147 35.08 19.78 -33.75
N LEU A 148 33.98 19.03 -33.96
CA LEU A 148 33.91 17.60 -33.65
C LEU A 148 34.61 16.78 -34.72
N PRO A 149 35.22 15.62 -34.36
CA PRO A 149 35.79 14.68 -35.32
C PRO A 149 34.78 14.27 -36.39
N SER A 150 35.24 13.88 -37.58
CA SER A 150 34.36 13.39 -38.65
C SER A 150 33.74 12.01 -38.36
N THR A 151 34.24 11.32 -37.33
CA THR A 151 33.67 10.06 -36.83
C THR A 151 32.31 10.25 -36.21
N GLY A 152 31.40 9.30 -36.45
CA GLY A 152 30.12 9.24 -35.71
C GLY A 152 30.35 8.89 -34.25
N GLY A 153 29.41 9.30 -33.41
CA GLY A 153 29.45 9.03 -31.98
C GLY A 153 28.41 9.84 -31.18
N VAL A 154 28.30 9.54 -29.92
CA VAL A 154 27.56 10.39 -28.99
C VAL A 154 28.54 11.39 -28.39
N TYR A 155 28.27 12.66 -28.59
CA TYR A 155 29.06 13.74 -28.02
C TYR A 155 28.34 14.33 -26.80
N LEU A 156 29.10 14.95 -25.89
CA LEU A 156 28.54 15.70 -24.81
C LEU A 156 28.45 17.17 -25.19
N ILE A 157 27.26 17.73 -25.09
CA ILE A 157 27.01 19.16 -25.29
C ILE A 157 26.32 19.74 -24.06
N GLY A 158 26.47 21.02 -23.81
CA GLY A 158 25.84 21.66 -22.67
C GLY A 158 26.11 23.15 -22.56
N ALA A 159 25.93 23.67 -21.36
CA ALA A 159 26.18 25.06 -21.04
C ALA A 159 26.92 25.21 -19.71
N HIS A 160 27.77 26.24 -19.63
CA HIS A 160 28.40 26.70 -18.40
C HIS A 160 27.94 28.11 -18.06
N ALA A 161 27.50 28.32 -16.84
CA ALA A 161 27.22 29.65 -16.29
C ALA A 161 28.49 30.20 -15.62
N LEU A 162 28.97 31.31 -16.12
CA LEU A 162 30.07 32.08 -15.52
C LEU A 162 29.48 33.33 -14.89
N GLY A 163 29.97 33.68 -13.72
CA GLY A 163 29.53 34.88 -13.02
C GLY A 163 30.43 35.26 -11.85
N GLN A 164 30.03 36.28 -11.15
CA GLN A 164 30.72 36.81 -10.00
C GLN A 164 29.73 36.89 -8.83
N ILE A 165 30.12 36.35 -7.68
CA ILE A 165 29.34 36.43 -6.44
C ILE A 165 30.08 37.39 -5.50
N GLY A 166 29.35 38.42 -5.00
CA GLY A 166 29.91 39.44 -4.14
C GLY A 166 31.08 40.16 -4.80
N GLY A 167 32.21 40.35 -4.08
CA GLY A 167 33.42 40.98 -4.57
C GLY A 167 34.47 40.01 -5.15
N GLY A 168 34.10 38.77 -5.43
CA GLY A 168 34.97 37.72 -5.97
C GLY A 168 35.38 37.92 -7.43
N GLY A 169 36.11 36.98 -7.99
CA GLY A 169 36.42 36.94 -9.43
C GLY A 169 35.33 36.26 -10.22
N VAL A 170 35.38 36.39 -11.56
CA VAL A 170 34.51 35.61 -12.45
C VAL A 170 34.94 34.15 -12.43
N GLU A 171 33.98 33.25 -12.14
CA GLU A 171 34.23 31.83 -12.04
C GLU A 171 33.06 31.03 -12.63
N THR A 172 33.22 29.72 -12.81
CA THR A 172 32.12 28.85 -13.24
C THR A 172 31.21 28.57 -12.05
N LEU A 173 30.00 29.00 -12.10
CA LEU A 173 28.99 28.88 -11.06
C LEU A 173 28.07 27.66 -11.27
N GLY A 174 27.84 27.27 -12.52
CA GLY A 174 26.99 26.15 -12.87
C GLY A 174 27.39 25.46 -14.18
N ARG A 175 27.02 24.21 -14.31
CA ARG A 175 27.23 23.38 -15.51
C ARG A 175 26.04 22.44 -15.68
N ASN A 176 25.58 22.30 -16.92
CA ASN A 176 24.65 21.25 -17.28
C ASN A 176 25.00 20.70 -18.66
N ARG A 177 24.84 19.40 -18.86
CA ARG A 177 25.30 18.65 -20.02
C ARG A 177 24.21 17.69 -20.51
N MET A 178 24.24 17.39 -21.81
CA MET A 178 23.32 16.43 -22.45
C MET A 178 24.08 15.56 -23.43
N PHE A 179 23.53 14.41 -23.76
CA PHE A 179 24.00 13.58 -24.87
C PHE A 179 23.49 14.12 -26.21
N MET A 180 24.35 14.06 -27.21
CA MET A 180 24.07 14.47 -28.59
C MET A 180 24.60 13.41 -29.53
N PRO A 181 23.73 12.49 -30.04
CA PRO A 181 24.13 11.57 -31.10
C PRO A 181 24.37 12.35 -32.39
N LEU A 182 25.46 12.04 -33.07
CA LEU A 182 25.85 12.69 -34.33
C LEU A 182 26.44 11.65 -35.28
N PRO A 183 25.83 11.38 -36.47
CA PRO A 183 26.35 10.47 -37.44
C PRO A 183 27.73 10.85 -37.95
N ALA A 184 28.50 9.86 -38.51
CA ALA A 184 29.73 10.15 -39.21
C ALA A 184 29.48 11.02 -40.43
N GLU A 185 30.51 11.72 -40.89
CA GLU A 185 30.44 12.57 -42.09
C GLU A 185 30.15 11.72 -43.33
N GLY A 186 29.05 12.05 -44.04
CA GLY A 186 28.63 11.34 -45.23
C GLY A 186 27.85 10.05 -44.99
N GLU A 187 27.60 9.63 -43.76
CA GLU A 187 26.78 8.48 -43.42
C GLU A 187 25.33 8.84 -43.17
N PRO A 188 24.35 8.07 -43.64
CA PRO A 188 22.97 8.28 -43.32
C PRO A 188 22.68 7.89 -41.85
N ALA A 189 21.86 8.67 -41.17
CA ALA A 189 21.46 8.42 -39.78
C ALA A 189 20.59 7.15 -39.60
N SER A 190 20.19 6.48 -40.68
CA SER A 190 19.14 5.45 -40.68
C SER A 190 19.62 3.99 -40.78
N SER A 191 20.92 3.72 -40.68
CA SER A 191 21.44 2.35 -40.80
C SER A 191 22.79 2.21 -40.06
N PRO A 192 23.01 1.15 -39.28
CA PRO A 192 22.09 0.04 -38.98
C PRO A 192 20.98 0.44 -37.99
N THR A 193 19.99 -0.45 -37.80
CA THR A 193 18.90 -0.26 -36.80
C THR A 193 19.09 -1.15 -35.59
N THR A 194 18.54 -0.72 -34.44
CA THR A 194 18.47 -1.53 -33.22
C THR A 194 17.00 -1.69 -32.79
N PRO A 195 16.57 -2.91 -32.40
CA PRO A 195 15.19 -3.13 -31.97
C PRO A 195 14.94 -2.59 -30.55
N SER A 196 13.74 -2.03 -30.34
CA SER A 196 13.29 -1.57 -29.03
C SER A 196 11.82 -1.93 -28.79
N VAL A 197 11.48 -2.20 -27.53
CA VAL A 197 10.14 -2.51 -27.06
C VAL A 197 9.70 -1.46 -26.06
N ASP A 198 8.62 -0.75 -26.35
CA ASP A 198 7.97 0.13 -25.41
C ASP A 198 6.89 -0.62 -24.64
N LEU A 199 7.07 -0.74 -23.32
CA LEU A 199 6.15 -1.41 -22.43
C LEU A 199 5.62 -0.42 -21.41
N VAL A 200 4.41 0.07 -21.63
CA VAL A 200 3.76 1.06 -20.78
C VAL A 200 3.05 0.38 -19.62
N VAL A 201 3.33 0.79 -18.39
CA VAL A 201 2.73 0.23 -17.18
C VAL A 201 1.64 1.15 -16.65
N LEU A 202 0.39 0.75 -16.85
CA LEU A 202 -0.79 1.45 -16.35
C LEU A 202 -1.09 0.95 -14.93
N SER A 203 -0.55 1.63 -13.93
CA SER A 203 -0.72 1.31 -12.52
C SER A 203 -0.73 2.57 -11.65
N THR A 204 -1.25 2.47 -10.43
CA THR A 204 -1.21 3.56 -9.46
C THR A 204 -0.98 3.05 -8.05
N GLN A 205 -0.60 3.94 -7.15
CA GLN A 205 -0.60 3.66 -5.71
C GLN A 205 -1.99 3.19 -5.29
N PRO A 206 -2.10 2.22 -4.35
CA PRO A 206 -3.39 1.84 -3.79
C PRO A 206 -4.17 3.06 -3.27
N LYS A 207 -5.36 3.29 -3.81
CA LYS A 207 -6.20 4.47 -3.53
C LYS A 207 -7.48 4.14 -2.76
N ARG A 208 -7.78 2.85 -2.54
CA ARG A 208 -9.04 2.39 -1.95
C ARG A 208 -8.83 1.57 -0.69
N THR A 209 -9.80 1.63 0.20
CA THR A 209 -9.96 0.67 1.29
C THR A 209 -10.47 -0.68 0.77
N GLY A 210 -10.50 -1.70 1.61
CA GLY A 210 -11.10 -3.00 1.26
C GLY A 210 -12.57 -2.90 0.85
N SER A 211 -13.33 -1.99 1.47
CA SER A 211 -14.74 -1.72 1.14
C SER A 211 -14.94 -0.98 -0.19
N GLY A 212 -13.85 -0.50 -0.82
CA GLY A 212 -13.94 0.26 -2.06
C GLY A 212 -14.03 1.77 -1.88
N THR A 213 -14.09 2.29 -0.66
CA THR A 213 -14.05 3.73 -0.39
C THR A 213 -12.68 4.29 -0.75
N PHE A 214 -12.63 5.40 -1.47
CA PHE A 214 -11.37 6.03 -1.87
C PHE A 214 -10.78 6.84 -0.72
N ILE A 215 -9.48 6.73 -0.50
CA ILE A 215 -8.76 7.44 0.56
C ILE A 215 -8.80 8.96 0.32
N ASN A 216 -8.66 9.36 -0.94
CA ASN A 216 -8.73 10.74 -1.41
C ASN A 216 -9.05 10.78 -2.90
N ASP A 217 -9.21 11.99 -3.46
CA ASP A 217 -9.57 12.20 -4.86
C ASP A 217 -8.35 12.37 -5.81
N SER A 218 -7.14 12.04 -5.36
CA SER A 218 -5.90 12.29 -6.13
C SER A 218 -5.80 11.48 -7.44
N LEU A 219 -6.55 10.39 -7.59
CA LEU A 219 -6.62 9.65 -8.85
C LEU A 219 -7.24 10.49 -9.97
N THR A 220 -8.14 11.42 -9.66
CA THR A 220 -8.71 12.37 -10.61
C THR A 220 -7.63 13.18 -11.35
N GLU A 221 -6.60 13.66 -10.64
CA GLU A 221 -5.49 14.40 -11.22
C GLU A 221 -4.62 13.52 -12.12
N GLU A 222 -4.41 12.26 -11.74
CA GLU A 222 -3.62 11.33 -12.55
C GLU A 222 -4.32 10.96 -13.87
N LEU A 223 -5.65 10.90 -13.87
CA LEU A 223 -6.47 10.54 -15.03
C LEU A 223 -6.79 11.75 -15.94
N ALA A 224 -6.75 12.98 -15.42
CA ALA A 224 -7.07 14.19 -16.15
C ALA A 224 -6.07 14.48 -17.28
N ASP A 225 -6.47 15.31 -18.24
CA ASP A 225 -5.62 15.76 -19.34
C ASP A 225 -4.27 16.28 -18.85
N GLY A 226 -3.19 15.73 -19.39
CA GLY A 226 -1.82 16.02 -18.95
C GLY A 226 -1.40 15.32 -17.65
N GLY A 227 -2.30 14.63 -16.97
CA GLY A 227 -1.98 13.81 -15.82
C GLY A 227 -1.12 12.59 -16.17
N ARG A 228 -0.57 11.95 -15.17
CA ARG A 228 0.37 10.83 -15.36
C ARG A 228 -0.28 9.66 -16.12
N LEU A 229 -1.44 9.18 -15.67
CA LEU A 229 -2.14 8.05 -16.29
C LEU A 229 -2.71 8.40 -17.66
N HIS A 230 -3.12 9.65 -17.89
CA HIS A 230 -3.52 10.12 -19.20
C HIS A 230 -2.35 10.07 -20.19
N THR A 231 -1.17 10.59 -19.79
CA THR A 231 0.03 10.58 -20.63
C THR A 231 0.51 9.15 -20.93
N LEU A 232 0.49 8.27 -19.93
CA LEU A 232 0.81 6.85 -20.12
C LEU A 232 -0.15 6.18 -21.09
N LEU A 233 -1.45 6.45 -20.99
CA LEU A 233 -2.45 5.89 -21.89
C LEU A 233 -2.27 6.38 -23.34
N GLN A 234 -1.93 7.65 -23.53
CA GLN A 234 -1.57 8.18 -24.86
C GLN A 234 -0.34 7.43 -25.43
N THR A 235 0.67 7.18 -24.61
CA THR A 235 1.86 6.44 -25.05
C THR A 235 1.52 4.98 -25.38
N ALA A 236 0.66 4.33 -24.60
CA ALA A 236 0.17 2.98 -24.86
C ALA A 236 -0.62 2.86 -26.17
N SER A 237 -1.21 3.96 -26.64
CA SER A 237 -1.95 4.02 -27.92
C SER A 237 -1.03 4.22 -29.15
N ALA A 238 0.26 4.46 -28.94
CA ALA A 238 1.20 4.62 -30.06
C ALA A 238 1.36 3.29 -30.83
N PRO A 239 1.60 3.35 -32.14
CA PRO A 239 1.84 2.13 -32.94
C PRO A 239 2.97 1.28 -32.33
N GLN A 240 2.75 -0.02 -32.24
CA GLN A 240 3.72 -1.01 -31.71
C GLN A 240 4.08 -0.87 -30.22
N SER A 241 3.51 0.10 -29.49
CA SER A 241 3.59 0.12 -28.03
C SER A 241 2.84 -1.08 -27.45
N SER A 242 3.43 -1.70 -26.45
CA SER A 242 2.79 -2.71 -25.62
C SER A 242 2.43 -2.11 -24.25
N TRP A 243 1.45 -2.67 -23.57
CA TRP A 243 1.01 -2.13 -22.30
C TRP A 243 0.60 -3.22 -21.30
N ILE A 244 0.81 -2.94 -20.03
CA ILE A 244 0.36 -3.75 -18.90
C ILE A 244 -0.66 -2.92 -18.11
N ILE A 245 -1.81 -3.50 -17.78
CA ILE A 245 -2.79 -2.91 -16.87
C ILE A 245 -2.78 -3.61 -15.52
N ASP A 246 -2.70 -2.84 -14.44
CA ASP A 246 -2.95 -3.32 -13.09
C ASP A 246 -4.46 -3.49 -12.86
N PRO A 247 -4.96 -4.71 -12.55
CA PRO A 247 -6.37 -4.93 -12.24
C PRO A 247 -6.90 -4.06 -11.09
N ALA A 248 -6.03 -3.69 -10.13
CA ALA A 248 -6.40 -2.77 -9.04
C ALA A 248 -6.72 -1.37 -9.57
N LEU A 249 -5.91 -0.84 -10.49
CA LEU A 249 -6.19 0.43 -11.17
C LEU A 249 -7.46 0.35 -12.00
N TYR A 250 -7.59 -0.67 -12.86
CA TYR A 250 -8.77 -0.85 -13.70
C TYR A 250 -10.07 -0.85 -12.89
N SER A 251 -10.12 -1.67 -11.83
CA SER A 251 -11.30 -1.76 -10.96
C SER A 251 -11.57 -0.44 -10.21
N ALA A 252 -10.52 0.32 -9.86
CA ALA A 252 -10.67 1.64 -9.24
C ALA A 252 -11.29 2.65 -10.22
N VAL A 253 -10.76 2.74 -11.45
CA VAL A 253 -11.28 3.66 -12.46
C VAL A 253 -12.71 3.31 -12.88
N LYS A 254 -13.02 2.01 -13.02
CA LYS A 254 -14.37 1.54 -13.31
C LYS A 254 -15.35 1.98 -12.21
N GLN A 255 -15.00 1.77 -10.96
CA GLN A 255 -15.81 2.22 -9.83
C GLN A 255 -15.98 3.75 -9.81
N MET A 256 -14.91 4.52 -10.06
CA MET A 256 -15.00 5.98 -10.15
C MET A 256 -15.98 6.43 -11.24
N ALA A 257 -15.97 5.77 -12.39
CA ALA A 257 -16.86 6.08 -13.52
C ALA A 257 -18.35 5.80 -13.19
N GLU A 258 -18.61 4.79 -12.38
CA GLU A 258 -19.96 4.42 -11.91
C GLU A 258 -20.43 5.28 -10.73
N GLY A 259 -19.53 5.86 -9.97
CA GLY A 259 -19.75 6.66 -8.75
C GLY A 259 -18.97 6.11 -7.56
N TYR A 260 -18.44 6.97 -6.70
CA TYR A 260 -17.58 6.56 -5.59
C TYR A 260 -17.70 7.49 -4.39
N GLU A 261 -17.21 7.00 -3.25
CA GLU A 261 -17.21 7.73 -1.98
C GLU A 261 -15.77 8.00 -1.52
N LEU A 262 -15.59 9.11 -0.81
CA LEU A 262 -14.30 9.48 -0.22
C LEU A 262 -14.29 9.18 1.28
N HIS A 263 -13.18 8.62 1.77
CA HIS A 263 -12.95 8.42 3.19
C HIS A 263 -12.96 9.77 3.94
N GLY A 264 -13.72 9.84 5.01
CA GLY A 264 -13.91 11.10 5.75
C GLY A 264 -14.94 12.06 5.15
N GLY A 265 -15.63 11.65 4.10
CA GLY A 265 -16.65 12.45 3.40
C GLY A 265 -16.05 13.42 2.38
N GLY A 266 -16.90 14.13 1.66
CA GLY A 266 -16.54 15.05 0.60
C GLY A 266 -17.32 14.78 -0.67
N ASP A 267 -17.20 15.69 -1.63
CA ASP A 267 -17.88 15.59 -2.91
C ASP A 267 -16.88 15.13 -4.00
N PRO A 268 -16.95 13.88 -4.48
CA PRO A 268 -16.01 13.36 -5.45
C PRO A 268 -16.15 14.06 -6.82
N GLN A 269 -15.02 14.43 -7.43
CA GLN A 269 -14.99 15.21 -8.68
C GLN A 269 -14.56 14.38 -9.90
N GLY A 270 -14.08 13.16 -9.71
CA GLY A 270 -13.40 12.37 -10.74
C GLY A 270 -14.29 11.56 -11.68
N GLN A 271 -15.60 11.45 -11.44
CA GLN A 271 -16.47 10.51 -12.17
C GLN A 271 -16.38 10.65 -13.70
N ARG A 272 -16.47 11.88 -14.21
CA ARG A 272 -16.43 12.15 -15.66
C ARG A 272 -15.06 11.89 -16.26
N VAL A 273 -14.01 12.23 -15.53
CA VAL A 273 -12.61 12.02 -15.95
C VAL A 273 -12.32 10.53 -16.02
N ALA A 274 -12.76 9.76 -15.01
CA ALA A 274 -12.61 8.31 -14.98
C ALA A 274 -13.36 7.62 -16.13
N ALA A 275 -14.60 8.07 -16.43
CA ALA A 275 -15.36 7.53 -17.54
C ALA A 275 -14.68 7.79 -18.90
N ALA A 276 -14.15 8.98 -19.12
CA ALA A 276 -13.42 9.32 -20.34
C ALA A 276 -12.14 8.49 -20.48
N TRP A 277 -11.35 8.39 -19.41
CA TRP A 277 -10.13 7.57 -19.41
C TRP A 277 -10.43 6.08 -19.70
N LEU A 278 -11.50 5.55 -19.11
CA LEU A 278 -11.92 4.17 -19.32
C LEU A 278 -12.34 3.92 -20.78
N GLU A 279 -13.04 4.88 -21.39
CA GLU A 279 -13.42 4.85 -22.82
C GLU A 279 -12.18 4.85 -23.72
N ASP A 280 -11.16 5.65 -23.40
CA ASP A 280 -9.90 5.69 -24.15
C ASP A 280 -9.09 4.39 -23.94
N PHE A 281 -9.06 3.85 -22.72
CA PHE A 281 -8.45 2.54 -22.44
C PHE A 281 -9.08 1.41 -23.26
N GLN A 282 -10.39 1.39 -23.39
CA GLN A 282 -11.11 0.38 -24.18
C GLN A 282 -10.83 0.46 -25.69
N ARG A 283 -10.23 1.55 -26.18
CA ARG A 283 -9.80 1.69 -27.59
C ARG A 283 -8.40 1.14 -27.84
N LEU A 284 -7.63 0.83 -26.79
CA LEU A 284 -6.31 0.20 -26.96
C LEU A 284 -6.46 -1.14 -27.65
N ASP A 285 -5.47 -1.48 -28.50
CA ASP A 285 -5.42 -2.80 -29.14
C ASP A 285 -5.11 -3.88 -28.10
N PRO A 286 -6.03 -4.80 -27.81
CA PRO A 286 -5.80 -5.88 -26.84
C PRO A 286 -4.72 -6.88 -27.31
N ALA A 287 -4.38 -6.90 -28.61
CA ALA A 287 -3.28 -7.72 -29.11
C ALA A 287 -1.92 -7.30 -28.53
N ASN A 288 -1.75 -6.03 -28.13
CA ASN A 288 -0.55 -5.50 -27.51
C ASN A 288 -0.68 -5.39 -25.98
N GLY A 289 -1.80 -5.86 -25.42
CA GLY A 289 -2.14 -5.72 -24.02
C GLY A 289 -1.84 -6.95 -23.16
N PHE A 290 -1.50 -6.67 -21.91
CA PHE A 290 -1.25 -7.64 -20.86
C PHE A 290 -1.91 -7.16 -19.56
N ARG A 291 -2.20 -8.09 -18.65
CA ARG A 291 -2.59 -7.78 -17.29
C ARG A 291 -1.48 -8.16 -16.31
N ALA A 292 -1.29 -7.35 -15.31
CA ALA A 292 -0.43 -7.69 -14.18
C ALA A 292 -1.18 -8.55 -13.14
N THR A 293 -0.48 -8.99 -12.10
CA THR A 293 -1.09 -9.47 -10.86
C THR A 293 -1.69 -8.26 -10.10
N TYR A 294 -2.85 -8.43 -9.50
CA TYR A 294 -3.61 -7.38 -8.81
C TYR A 294 -2.73 -6.59 -7.82
N GLY A 295 -2.68 -5.26 -8.00
CA GLY A 295 -1.95 -4.33 -7.14
C GLY A 295 -0.44 -4.35 -7.32
N LEU A 296 0.10 -5.07 -8.33
CA LEU A 296 1.55 -5.22 -8.54
C LEU A 296 2.28 -5.58 -7.24
N PRO A 297 2.05 -6.75 -6.66
CA PRO A 297 2.59 -7.11 -5.36
C PRO A 297 4.11 -7.13 -5.34
N ASP A 298 4.70 -6.85 -4.21
CA ASP A 298 6.12 -7.09 -3.93
C ASP A 298 6.33 -8.57 -3.59
N ALA A 299 6.46 -9.41 -4.62
CA ALA A 299 6.56 -10.85 -4.47
C ALA A 299 7.76 -11.28 -3.62
N ALA A 300 8.89 -10.53 -3.68
CA ALA A 300 10.05 -10.78 -2.83
C ALA A 300 9.72 -10.56 -1.36
N ALA A 301 9.03 -9.45 -1.03
CA ALA A 301 8.59 -9.18 0.34
C ALA A 301 7.63 -10.25 0.88
N VAL A 302 6.70 -10.73 0.03
CA VAL A 302 5.77 -11.80 0.39
C VAL A 302 6.50 -13.12 0.65
N ALA A 303 7.45 -13.48 -0.22
CA ALA A 303 8.22 -14.72 -0.10
C ALA A 303 9.14 -14.71 1.12
N HIS A 304 9.92 -13.64 1.30
CA HIS A 304 10.89 -13.51 2.39
C HIS A 304 10.21 -13.36 3.76
N GLY A 305 9.06 -12.69 3.81
CA GLY A 305 8.26 -12.54 5.02
C GLY A 305 7.54 -13.82 5.46
N GLY A 306 7.55 -14.87 4.63
CA GLY A 306 6.81 -16.12 4.90
C GLY A 306 5.29 -15.96 4.84
N HIS A 307 4.80 -14.93 4.15
CA HIS A 307 3.38 -14.60 4.03
C HIS A 307 2.71 -15.34 2.85
N VAL A 308 2.89 -16.64 2.74
CA VAL A 308 2.37 -17.45 1.61
C VAL A 308 0.84 -17.38 1.52
N ASP A 309 0.15 -17.31 2.66
CA ASP A 309 -1.31 -17.11 2.73
C ASP A 309 -1.78 -15.75 2.16
N LEU A 310 -0.89 -14.77 2.11
CA LEU A 310 -1.15 -13.48 1.47
C LEU A 310 -1.25 -13.64 -0.06
N TRP A 311 -0.52 -14.59 -0.64
CA TRP A 311 -0.59 -14.83 -2.08
C TRP A 311 -1.98 -15.35 -2.52
N ASP A 312 -2.61 -16.22 -1.71
CA ASP A 312 -3.97 -16.69 -1.97
C ASP A 312 -4.98 -15.53 -1.98
N ARG A 313 -4.76 -14.51 -1.12
CA ARG A 313 -5.58 -13.29 -1.08
C ARG A 313 -5.37 -12.40 -2.30
N ILE A 314 -4.13 -12.29 -2.77
CA ILE A 314 -3.79 -11.54 -3.99
C ILE A 314 -4.46 -12.20 -5.19
N ASP A 315 -4.41 -13.52 -5.29
CA ASP A 315 -5.03 -14.27 -6.38
C ASP A 315 -6.56 -14.15 -6.35
N ALA A 316 -7.18 -14.22 -5.17
CA ALA A 316 -8.62 -13.99 -5.01
C ALA A 316 -9.04 -12.57 -5.43
N ALA A 317 -8.23 -11.54 -5.12
CA ALA A 317 -8.46 -10.18 -5.56
C ALA A 317 -8.31 -10.01 -7.07
N ASP A 318 -7.38 -10.74 -7.70
CA ASP A 318 -7.18 -10.77 -9.15
C ASP A 318 -8.37 -11.39 -9.87
N GLN A 319 -8.89 -12.54 -9.37
CA GLN A 319 -10.06 -13.23 -9.90
C GLN A 319 -11.35 -12.39 -9.79
N ALA A 320 -11.38 -11.44 -8.86
CA ALA A 320 -12.52 -10.51 -8.72
C ALA A 320 -12.59 -9.43 -9.82
N VAL A 321 -11.68 -9.45 -10.82
CA VAL A 321 -11.66 -8.51 -11.96
C VAL A 321 -11.76 -9.29 -13.30
N PRO A 322 -12.88 -9.96 -13.58
CA PRO A 322 -13.03 -10.83 -14.75
C PRO A 322 -12.96 -10.09 -16.09
N ASP A 323 -13.17 -8.78 -16.10
CA ASP A 323 -13.12 -7.97 -17.34
C ASP A 323 -11.75 -8.06 -18.04
N LEU A 324 -10.68 -8.39 -17.31
CA LEU A 324 -9.31 -8.47 -17.81
C LEU A 324 -8.80 -9.90 -18.07
N GLU A 325 -9.62 -10.93 -17.86
CA GLU A 325 -9.22 -12.34 -18.03
C GLU A 325 -8.77 -12.67 -19.46
N HIS A 326 -9.29 -11.94 -20.46
CA HIS A 326 -8.92 -12.11 -21.87
C HIS A 326 -7.46 -11.66 -22.17
N LEU A 327 -6.83 -10.90 -21.29
CA LEU A 327 -5.44 -10.47 -21.41
C LEU A 327 -4.49 -11.48 -20.76
N PRO A 328 -3.41 -11.89 -21.44
CA PRO A 328 -2.40 -12.75 -20.84
C PRO A 328 -1.70 -12.02 -19.68
N ARG A 329 -1.33 -12.79 -18.64
CA ARG A 329 -0.61 -12.25 -17.49
C ARG A 329 0.84 -12.00 -17.82
N LEU A 330 1.36 -10.82 -17.48
CA LEU A 330 2.76 -10.42 -17.58
C LEU A 330 3.16 -9.73 -16.28
N ASP A 331 4.06 -10.33 -15.52
CA ASP A 331 4.34 -9.88 -14.16
C ASP A 331 5.54 -8.94 -14.07
N LEU A 332 5.31 -7.81 -13.39
CA LEU A 332 6.30 -6.80 -13.02
C LEU A 332 6.22 -6.56 -11.51
N SER A 333 6.82 -7.44 -10.73
CA SER A 333 6.88 -7.31 -9.27
C SER A 333 8.05 -6.43 -8.82
N GLY A 334 7.84 -5.64 -7.78
CA GLY A 334 8.91 -4.84 -7.19
C GLY A 334 9.61 -3.86 -8.14
N GLY A 335 8.99 -3.51 -9.28
CA GLY A 335 9.66 -2.77 -10.35
C GLY A 335 10.71 -3.61 -11.08
N GLY A 336 10.49 -4.92 -11.18
CA GLY A 336 11.42 -5.88 -11.77
C GLY A 336 12.48 -6.42 -10.80
N ARG A 337 12.46 -6.00 -9.54
CA ARG A 337 13.36 -6.51 -8.51
C ARG A 337 12.84 -7.82 -7.96
N VAL A 338 13.29 -8.89 -8.54
CA VAL A 338 12.90 -10.27 -8.20
C VAL A 338 14.12 -11.14 -7.94
N ASP A 339 13.91 -12.20 -7.19
CA ASP A 339 14.84 -13.30 -6.98
C ASP A 339 14.15 -14.65 -7.23
N ASP A 340 14.84 -15.75 -7.00
CA ASP A 340 14.28 -17.10 -7.20
C ASP A 340 13.00 -17.35 -6.39
N ALA A 341 12.91 -16.82 -5.15
CA ALA A 341 11.75 -17.01 -4.30
C ALA A 341 10.54 -16.20 -4.82
N ALA A 342 10.77 -14.95 -5.23
CA ALA A 342 9.77 -14.09 -5.84
C ALA A 342 9.24 -14.69 -7.16
N VAL A 343 10.15 -15.15 -8.05
CA VAL A 343 9.77 -15.80 -9.30
C VAL A 343 8.95 -17.06 -9.05
N GLY A 344 9.33 -17.88 -8.05
CA GLY A 344 8.57 -19.07 -7.69
C GLY A 344 7.14 -18.79 -7.21
N LEU A 345 6.88 -17.63 -6.59
CA LEU A 345 5.52 -17.19 -6.27
C LEU A 345 4.76 -16.72 -7.52
N LEU A 346 5.39 -15.90 -8.35
CA LEU A 346 4.77 -15.35 -9.56
C LEU A 346 4.36 -16.45 -10.54
N GLU A 347 5.14 -17.53 -10.64
CA GLU A 347 4.83 -18.68 -11.50
C GLU A 347 3.52 -19.39 -11.15
N GLN A 348 3.02 -19.28 -9.91
CA GLN A 348 1.73 -19.85 -9.53
C GLN A 348 0.56 -19.22 -10.31
N GLY A 349 0.73 -17.99 -10.77
CA GLY A 349 -0.24 -17.28 -11.60
C GLY A 349 -0.12 -17.58 -13.10
N GLU A 350 0.76 -18.50 -13.51
CA GLU A 350 1.00 -18.89 -14.90
C GLU A 350 1.24 -17.69 -15.86
N PRO A 351 2.14 -16.74 -15.53
CA PRO A 351 2.43 -15.62 -16.41
C PRO A 351 3.08 -16.10 -17.72
N ILE A 352 2.89 -15.36 -18.81
CA ILE A 352 3.61 -15.66 -20.06
C ILE A 352 5.10 -15.31 -20.01
N ALA A 353 5.45 -14.39 -19.12
CA ALA A 353 6.82 -14.02 -18.78
C ALA A 353 6.86 -13.24 -17.46
N VAL A 354 8.04 -13.16 -16.84
CA VAL A 354 8.35 -12.32 -15.69
C VAL A 354 9.37 -11.26 -16.10
N LEU A 355 9.10 -9.99 -15.82
CA LEU A 355 10.02 -8.89 -16.05
C LEU A 355 11.02 -8.79 -14.88
N SER A 356 12.31 -8.71 -15.20
CA SER A 356 13.38 -8.62 -14.20
C SER A 356 14.40 -7.54 -14.53
N SER A 357 14.73 -6.73 -13.53
CA SER A 357 15.86 -5.80 -13.54
C SER A 357 17.07 -6.33 -12.76
N THR A 358 16.94 -7.52 -12.16
CA THR A 358 17.96 -8.16 -11.31
C THR A 358 18.55 -9.42 -11.94
N ALA A 359 18.01 -9.92 -13.08
CA ALA A 359 18.56 -11.06 -13.78
C ALA A 359 19.93 -10.69 -14.39
N GLU A 360 20.99 -11.41 -13.99
CA GLU A 360 22.34 -11.22 -14.53
C GLU A 360 22.45 -11.91 -15.89
N SER A 361 22.45 -11.13 -16.96
CA SER A 361 22.61 -11.64 -18.33
C SER A 361 22.97 -10.52 -19.30
N GLU A 362 23.65 -10.86 -20.39
CA GLU A 362 23.81 -10.00 -21.56
C GLU A 362 22.61 -10.06 -22.51
N HIS A 363 21.73 -11.07 -22.33
CA HIS A 363 20.57 -11.29 -23.18
C HIS A 363 19.28 -10.74 -22.56
N THR A 364 18.35 -10.35 -23.42
CA THR A 364 17.07 -9.76 -23.03
C THR A 364 16.01 -10.83 -22.73
N LEU A 365 15.89 -11.89 -23.55
CA LEU A 365 14.90 -12.94 -23.37
C LEU A 365 15.56 -14.24 -22.88
N LEU A 366 15.33 -14.55 -21.60
CA LEU A 366 15.96 -15.65 -20.88
C LEU A 366 14.98 -16.82 -20.72
N GLU A 367 15.47 -18.05 -20.86
CA GLU A 367 14.71 -19.28 -20.67
C GLU A 367 15.30 -20.09 -19.51
N PRO A 368 14.81 -19.88 -18.28
CA PRO A 368 15.20 -20.70 -17.13
C PRO A 368 14.67 -22.13 -17.30
N VAL A 369 15.43 -23.12 -16.82
CA VAL A 369 15.03 -24.53 -16.93
C VAL A 369 13.75 -24.82 -16.13
N GLY A 370 12.69 -25.20 -16.85
CA GLY A 370 11.41 -25.61 -16.25
C GLY A 370 10.58 -24.48 -15.65
N LYS A 371 10.89 -23.23 -16.00
CA LYS A 371 10.20 -22.02 -15.53
C LYS A 371 9.72 -21.17 -16.71
N GLN A 372 8.90 -20.16 -16.41
CA GLN A 372 8.46 -19.18 -17.41
C GLN A 372 9.63 -18.30 -17.88
N PRO A 373 9.56 -17.77 -19.11
CA PRO A 373 10.58 -16.86 -19.61
C PRO A 373 10.76 -15.63 -18.72
N ILE A 374 12.01 -15.18 -18.59
CA ILE A 374 12.34 -13.92 -17.92
C ILE A 374 12.74 -12.92 -18.99
N VAL A 375 12.15 -11.74 -18.95
CA VAL A 375 12.52 -10.60 -19.79
C VAL A 375 13.31 -9.62 -18.96
N ARG A 376 14.59 -9.49 -19.28
CA ARG A 376 15.50 -8.55 -18.61
C ARG A 376 15.30 -7.13 -19.16
N PHE A 377 15.35 -6.14 -18.28
CA PHE A 377 15.37 -4.72 -18.65
C PHE A 377 16.28 -3.92 -17.71
N ASP A 378 16.76 -2.76 -18.21
CA ASP A 378 17.54 -1.82 -17.39
C ASP A 378 16.62 -0.79 -16.73
N PRO A 379 16.53 -0.75 -15.39
CA PRO A 379 15.72 0.22 -14.66
C PRO A 379 16.30 1.65 -14.74
N ASP A 380 17.60 1.79 -15.03
CA ASP A 380 18.31 3.07 -15.05
C ASP A 380 18.27 3.78 -16.40
N LEU A 381 17.65 3.16 -17.41
CA LEU A 381 17.50 3.73 -18.75
C LEU A 381 16.92 5.15 -18.77
N PHE A 382 16.03 5.46 -17.83
CA PHE A 382 15.39 6.76 -17.70
C PHE A 382 16.04 7.69 -16.67
N THR A 383 17.21 7.39 -16.16
CA THR A 383 17.87 8.26 -15.17
C THR A 383 18.44 9.56 -15.78
N GLY A 384 18.51 9.65 -17.13
CA GLY A 384 19.04 10.82 -17.82
C GLY A 384 20.56 10.88 -17.77
N GLY A 385 21.12 12.07 -17.67
CA GLY A 385 22.56 12.30 -17.67
C GLY A 385 23.01 13.15 -18.89
N PRO A 386 24.28 13.38 -19.08
CA PRO A 386 25.45 12.92 -18.33
C PRO A 386 25.61 13.62 -16.97
N GLY A 387 26.20 12.88 -16.05
CA GLY A 387 26.41 13.32 -14.69
C GLY A 387 25.25 12.98 -13.76
N PRO A 388 25.50 12.83 -12.46
CA PRO A 388 24.47 12.56 -11.48
C PRO A 388 23.48 13.72 -11.43
N ALA A 389 22.25 13.47 -11.88
CA ALA A 389 21.16 14.43 -11.81
C ALA A 389 20.04 13.83 -10.95
N PRO A 390 19.72 14.39 -9.78
CA PRO A 390 18.67 13.86 -8.90
C PRO A 390 17.26 13.95 -9.52
N ALA A 391 17.07 14.83 -10.52
CA ALA A 391 15.82 14.96 -11.27
C ALA A 391 16.13 15.17 -12.75
N ALA A 392 16.29 14.07 -13.49
CA ALA A 392 16.46 14.17 -14.94
C ALA A 392 15.20 14.73 -15.58
N SER A 393 15.35 15.84 -16.33
CA SER A 393 14.26 16.42 -17.12
C SER A 393 13.85 15.47 -18.26
N GLU A 394 12.67 15.69 -18.82
CA GLU A 394 12.21 15.00 -20.02
C GLU A 394 13.25 15.09 -21.15
N LEU A 395 13.85 16.28 -21.34
CA LEU A 395 14.90 16.51 -22.33
C LEU A 395 16.13 15.62 -22.13
N HIS A 396 16.63 15.50 -20.90
CA HIS A 396 17.77 14.65 -20.59
C HIS A 396 17.47 13.17 -20.86
N ARG A 397 16.27 12.68 -20.48
CA ARG A 397 15.83 11.31 -20.74
C ARG A 397 15.72 11.04 -22.23
N ARG A 398 15.10 11.95 -22.97
CA ARG A 398 15.02 11.87 -24.44
C ARG A 398 16.41 11.78 -25.08
N GLN A 399 17.31 12.68 -24.73
CA GLN A 399 18.66 12.71 -25.31
C GLN A 399 19.47 11.45 -24.93
N ARG A 400 19.27 10.90 -23.74
CA ARG A 400 19.87 9.63 -23.35
C ARG A 400 19.33 8.46 -24.20
N LEU A 401 18.02 8.33 -24.34
CA LEU A 401 17.40 7.28 -25.15
C LEU A 401 17.89 7.32 -26.59
N LEU A 402 17.96 8.51 -27.20
CA LEU A 402 18.49 8.72 -28.55
C LEU A 402 19.95 8.31 -28.65
N ALA A 403 20.75 8.68 -27.68
CA ALA A 403 22.18 8.44 -27.66
C ALA A 403 22.53 6.96 -27.45
N GLU A 404 21.88 6.32 -26.50
CA GLU A 404 22.09 4.91 -26.16
C GLU A 404 21.69 4.00 -27.33
N SER A 405 20.49 4.22 -27.87
CA SER A 405 20.04 3.47 -29.05
C SER A 405 20.91 3.73 -30.29
N TRP A 406 21.52 4.91 -30.40
CA TRP A 406 22.48 5.19 -31.47
C TRP A 406 23.77 4.35 -31.31
N VAL A 407 24.31 4.26 -30.09
CA VAL A 407 25.50 3.42 -29.79
C VAL A 407 25.19 1.95 -30.08
N GLN A 408 24.05 1.46 -29.62
CA GLN A 408 23.60 0.07 -29.87
C GLN A 408 23.51 -0.23 -31.39
N ALA A 409 22.82 0.65 -32.12
CA ALA A 409 22.69 0.49 -33.58
C ALA A 409 24.04 0.47 -34.29
N THR A 410 24.95 1.39 -33.96
CA THR A 410 26.27 1.47 -34.61
C THR A 410 27.19 0.34 -34.21
N ASN A 411 27.03 -0.26 -33.06
CA ASN A 411 27.73 -1.47 -32.63
C ASN A 411 27.13 -2.75 -33.26
N GLY A 412 26.00 -2.63 -33.96
CA GLY A 412 25.31 -3.76 -34.58
C GLY A 412 24.62 -4.68 -33.59
N GLU A 413 24.19 -4.13 -32.47
CA GLU A 413 23.42 -4.86 -31.46
C GLU A 413 22.04 -5.20 -31.98
N THR A 414 21.70 -6.49 -31.91
CA THR A 414 20.43 -7.05 -32.38
C THR A 414 19.49 -7.46 -31.23
N GLU A 415 19.96 -7.41 -30.00
CA GLU A 415 19.16 -7.67 -28.82
C GLU A 415 18.16 -6.50 -28.57
N PRO A 416 16.86 -6.77 -28.43
CA PRO A 416 15.88 -5.72 -28.17
C PRO A 416 16.08 -5.05 -26.81
N THR A 417 16.09 -3.73 -26.79
CA THR A 417 16.04 -2.96 -25.54
C THR A 417 14.61 -2.82 -25.05
N VAL A 418 14.29 -3.29 -23.83
CA VAL A 418 12.97 -3.17 -23.21
C VAL A 418 12.90 -1.91 -22.37
N ARG A 419 12.05 -0.96 -22.76
CA ARG A 419 11.79 0.31 -22.08
C ARG A 419 10.51 0.19 -21.25
N VAL A 420 10.64 -0.02 -19.93
CA VAL A 420 9.52 -0.13 -19.01
C VAL A 420 9.10 1.27 -18.53
N ILE A 421 7.98 1.77 -19.04
CA ILE A 421 7.53 3.16 -18.91
C ILE A 421 6.49 3.25 -17.80
N THR A 422 6.83 3.90 -16.67
CA THR A 422 5.98 3.98 -15.47
C THR A 422 5.57 5.41 -15.09
N THR A 423 6.27 6.43 -15.64
CA THR A 423 6.00 7.84 -15.32
C THR A 423 5.59 8.64 -16.55
N GLY A 424 4.84 9.73 -16.35
CA GLY A 424 4.48 10.62 -17.46
C GLY A 424 5.68 11.33 -18.10
N VAL A 425 6.76 11.53 -17.35
CA VAL A 425 8.00 12.13 -17.88
C VAL A 425 8.71 11.15 -18.81
N ASP A 426 8.81 9.86 -18.42
CA ASP A 426 9.37 8.80 -19.27
C ASP A 426 8.55 8.64 -20.56
N ALA A 427 7.23 8.62 -20.40
CA ALA A 427 6.30 8.51 -21.53
C ALA A 427 6.51 9.61 -22.56
N ARG A 428 6.59 10.87 -22.13
CA ARG A 428 6.87 12.00 -23.05
C ARG A 428 8.27 11.93 -23.64
N ALA A 429 9.26 11.53 -22.85
CA ALA A 429 10.63 11.34 -23.35
C ALA A 429 10.71 10.28 -24.45
N VAL A 430 10.01 9.14 -24.29
CA VAL A 430 9.94 8.08 -25.30
C VAL A 430 9.25 8.55 -26.56
N LEU A 431 8.08 9.17 -26.46
CA LEU A 431 7.36 9.72 -27.61
C LEU A 431 8.18 10.75 -28.42
N ALA A 432 9.06 11.50 -27.72
CA ALA A 432 9.94 12.48 -28.33
C ALA A 432 11.30 11.93 -28.79
N ALA A 433 11.62 10.67 -28.48
CA ALA A 433 12.90 10.00 -28.79
C ALA A 433 12.84 9.07 -30.01
N ASP A 434 11.86 9.27 -30.88
CA ASP A 434 11.77 8.50 -32.13
C ASP A 434 12.91 8.87 -33.08
N ALA A 435 13.66 7.86 -33.55
CA ALA A 435 14.84 8.04 -34.38
C ALA A 435 14.92 7.00 -35.51
N PRO A 436 15.48 7.38 -36.68
CA PRO A 436 15.49 6.51 -37.85
C PRO A 436 16.35 5.25 -37.69
N TRP A 437 17.18 5.15 -36.68
CA TRP A 437 17.96 3.93 -36.31
C TRP A 437 17.27 3.02 -35.29
N GLN A 438 16.06 3.38 -34.82
CA GLN A 438 15.27 2.56 -33.94
C GLN A 438 14.23 1.75 -34.72
N GLU A 439 14.12 0.47 -34.40
CA GLU A 439 13.09 -0.42 -34.91
C GLU A 439 12.15 -0.77 -33.75
N HIS A 440 10.94 -0.19 -33.75
CA HIS A 440 9.95 -0.47 -32.70
C HIS A 440 9.28 -1.82 -32.99
N ILE A 441 9.34 -2.73 -32.02
CA ILE A 441 8.68 -4.04 -32.06
C ILE A 441 7.76 -4.19 -30.85
N THR A 442 6.72 -5.02 -30.95
CA THR A 442 5.84 -5.31 -29.83
C THR A 442 6.50 -6.26 -28.82
N PHE A 443 5.99 -6.27 -27.60
CA PHE A 443 6.45 -7.24 -26.60
C PHE A 443 6.16 -8.70 -27.01
N ARG A 444 5.13 -8.95 -27.81
CA ARG A 444 4.85 -10.27 -28.37
C ARG A 444 5.88 -10.69 -29.43
N ASP A 445 6.35 -9.74 -30.24
CA ASP A 445 7.44 -10.00 -31.19
C ASP A 445 8.71 -10.37 -30.42
N LEU A 446 9.03 -9.67 -29.33
CA LEU A 446 10.13 -10.03 -28.43
C LEU A 446 9.98 -11.46 -27.92
N LEU A 447 8.82 -11.83 -27.36
CA LEU A 447 8.58 -13.18 -26.81
C LEU A 447 8.65 -14.29 -27.86
N SER A 448 8.42 -13.95 -29.13
CA SER A 448 8.56 -14.88 -30.26
C SER A 448 9.99 -14.99 -30.79
N GLY A 449 10.90 -14.14 -30.30
CA GLY A 449 12.32 -14.09 -30.70
C GLY A 449 13.15 -15.23 -30.13
N GLN A 450 14.44 -15.08 -30.27
CA GLN A 450 15.40 -16.08 -29.80
C GLN A 450 15.45 -16.06 -28.28
N ARG A 451 15.33 -17.24 -27.66
CA ARG A 451 15.45 -17.42 -26.19
C ARG A 451 16.82 -17.99 -25.87
N PHE A 452 17.39 -17.53 -24.76
CA PHE A 452 18.70 -17.96 -24.30
C PHE A 452 18.56 -18.78 -23.02
N GLU A 453 19.11 -19.99 -22.98
CA GLU A 453 19.17 -20.81 -21.78
C GLU A 453 19.85 -20.02 -20.67
N TRP A 454 19.18 -19.95 -19.51
CA TRP A 454 19.65 -19.20 -18.37
C TRP A 454 19.60 -20.03 -17.09
N SER A 455 20.73 -20.10 -16.39
CA SER A 455 20.89 -20.81 -15.12
C SER A 455 21.67 -19.96 -14.10
N GLN A 456 21.77 -18.66 -14.39
CA GLN A 456 22.48 -17.71 -13.53
C GLN A 456 21.59 -17.23 -12.38
N THR A 457 22.13 -16.37 -11.57
CA THR A 457 21.48 -15.82 -10.37
C THR A 457 20.89 -14.46 -10.64
N PHE A 458 20.03 -14.02 -9.72
CA PHE A 458 19.55 -12.66 -9.66
C PHE A 458 20.50 -11.83 -8.78
N ASP A 459 20.89 -10.63 -9.22
CA ASP A 459 21.55 -9.64 -8.38
C ASP A 459 20.51 -8.91 -7.50
N TYR A 460 19.92 -9.67 -6.57
CA TYR A 460 19.01 -9.11 -5.58
C TYR A 460 19.80 -8.63 -4.38
N SER A 461 20.07 -7.33 -4.33
CA SER A 461 20.98 -6.71 -3.38
C SER A 461 20.38 -6.61 -1.97
N LYS A 462 21.27 -6.44 -0.96
CA LYS A 462 20.83 -6.11 0.40
C LYS A 462 19.97 -4.83 0.45
N THR A 463 20.27 -3.85 -0.39
CA THR A 463 19.49 -2.61 -0.50
C THR A 463 18.08 -2.88 -1.04
N ASP A 464 17.92 -3.85 -1.95
CA ASP A 464 16.61 -4.26 -2.44
C ASP A 464 15.80 -4.91 -1.33
N ALA A 465 16.42 -5.79 -0.55
CA ALA A 465 15.78 -6.42 0.62
C ALA A 465 15.38 -5.41 1.71
N GLU A 466 16.22 -4.41 1.99
CA GLU A 466 15.90 -3.33 2.95
C GLU A 466 14.75 -2.44 2.50
N ARG A 467 14.43 -2.41 1.22
CA ARG A 467 13.33 -1.64 0.64
C ARG A 467 12.04 -2.41 0.45
N GLU A 468 12.00 -3.69 0.73
CA GLU A 468 10.80 -4.51 0.61
C GLU A 468 9.61 -3.90 1.34
N ALA A 469 8.43 -3.99 0.72
CA ALA A 469 7.21 -3.35 1.21
C ALA A 469 6.81 -3.80 2.63
N LEU A 470 6.98 -5.09 2.94
CA LEU A 470 6.53 -5.71 4.19
C LEU A 470 7.68 -5.98 5.18
N ASN A 471 8.86 -5.43 4.95
CA ASN A 471 10.06 -5.71 5.74
C ASN A 471 10.05 -5.10 7.16
N THR A 472 9.04 -4.33 7.53
CA THR A 472 8.91 -3.80 8.89
C THR A 472 8.15 -4.79 9.76
N THR A 473 8.72 -5.18 10.90
CA THR A 473 8.11 -6.08 11.90
C THR A 473 6.80 -5.56 12.48
N ASP A 474 6.47 -4.31 12.26
CA ASP A 474 5.30 -3.62 12.82
C ASP A 474 4.43 -2.96 11.71
N ASN A 475 4.21 -3.68 10.62
CA ASN A 475 3.32 -3.20 9.56
C ASN A 475 1.83 -3.39 9.87
N GLY A 476 1.50 -4.05 10.99
CA GLY A 476 0.13 -4.33 11.40
C GLY A 476 -0.63 -5.31 10.49
N LEU A 477 0.06 -6.00 9.59
CA LEU A 477 -0.56 -6.91 8.61
C LEU A 477 -1.38 -8.01 9.28
N GLY A 478 -0.81 -8.67 10.30
CA GLY A 478 -1.49 -9.76 11.01
C GLY A 478 -2.74 -9.29 11.78
N GLU A 479 -2.68 -8.12 12.41
CA GLU A 479 -3.84 -7.52 13.08
C GLU A 479 -4.92 -7.16 12.06
N LEU A 480 -4.54 -6.51 10.97
CA LEU A 480 -5.46 -6.12 9.91
C LEU A 480 -6.13 -7.33 9.25
N GLN A 481 -5.38 -8.43 9.04
CA GLN A 481 -5.91 -9.69 8.53
C GLN A 481 -6.95 -10.29 9.48
N ALA A 482 -6.69 -10.28 10.80
CA ALA A 482 -7.63 -10.74 11.80
C ALA A 482 -8.88 -9.85 11.84
N ASP A 483 -8.73 -8.54 11.72
CA ASP A 483 -9.84 -7.58 11.70
C ASP A 483 -10.74 -7.78 10.48
N TYR A 484 -10.18 -7.94 9.27
CA TYR A 484 -10.99 -8.23 8.07
C TYR A 484 -11.67 -9.62 8.15
N ALA A 485 -11.03 -10.61 8.74
CA ALA A 485 -11.65 -11.91 8.99
C ALA A 485 -12.82 -11.79 9.98
N ALA A 486 -12.71 -10.90 10.98
CA ALA A 486 -13.81 -10.61 11.91
C ALA A 486 -14.96 -9.87 11.21
N VAL A 487 -14.67 -8.90 10.35
CA VAL A 487 -15.69 -8.20 9.54
C VAL A 487 -16.40 -9.17 8.61
N ALA A 488 -15.69 -10.00 7.86
CA ALA A 488 -16.28 -11.00 6.98
C ALA A 488 -17.16 -11.98 7.76
N SER A 489 -16.74 -12.39 8.96
CA SER A 489 -17.54 -13.24 9.86
C SER A 489 -18.79 -12.54 10.39
N LEU A 490 -18.70 -11.23 10.70
CA LEU A 490 -19.84 -10.42 11.18
C LEU A 490 -20.87 -10.18 10.08
N MET A 491 -20.41 -9.91 8.87
CA MET A 491 -21.23 -9.52 7.72
C MET A 491 -21.45 -10.68 6.74
N SER A 492 -21.34 -11.92 7.18
CA SER A 492 -21.43 -13.13 6.35
C SER A 492 -22.78 -13.33 5.64
N ALA A 493 -23.80 -12.52 5.97
CA ALA A 493 -25.08 -12.48 5.27
C ALA A 493 -25.13 -11.48 4.10
N ASP A 494 -24.06 -10.71 3.90
CA ASP A 494 -23.96 -9.67 2.86
C ASP A 494 -22.87 -10.04 1.85
N GLU A 495 -23.28 -10.52 0.67
CA GLU A 495 -22.37 -10.90 -0.42
C GLU A 495 -21.52 -9.71 -0.92
N SER A 496 -21.95 -8.45 -0.68
CA SER A 496 -21.19 -7.25 -1.09
C SER A 496 -19.87 -7.09 -0.31
N VAL A 497 -19.73 -7.77 0.82
CA VAL A 497 -18.56 -7.76 1.69
C VAL A 497 -17.49 -8.75 1.24
N ASP A 498 -17.86 -9.71 0.38
CA ASP A 498 -16.94 -10.70 -0.14
C ASP A 498 -15.76 -10.04 -0.85
N GLY A 499 -14.57 -10.56 -0.60
CA GLY A 499 -13.32 -10.06 -1.18
C GLY A 499 -12.80 -8.71 -0.65
N GLN A 500 -13.49 -8.05 0.32
CA GLN A 500 -12.96 -6.81 0.90
C GLN A 500 -11.60 -7.02 1.58
N GLY A 501 -11.47 -8.12 2.33
CA GLY A 501 -10.23 -8.50 2.97
C GLY A 501 -9.14 -8.81 1.95
N ASP A 502 -9.47 -9.52 0.89
CA ASP A 502 -8.52 -9.93 -0.15
C ASP A 502 -7.96 -8.69 -0.88
N ARG A 503 -8.83 -7.76 -1.27
CA ARG A 503 -8.42 -6.48 -1.87
C ARG A 503 -7.55 -5.64 -0.92
N ALA A 504 -7.90 -5.58 0.37
CA ALA A 504 -7.11 -4.86 1.34
C ALA A 504 -5.70 -5.45 1.50
N MET A 505 -5.61 -6.78 1.61
CA MET A 505 -4.34 -7.50 1.74
C MET A 505 -3.50 -7.40 0.46
N ALA A 506 -4.10 -7.55 -0.71
CA ALA A 506 -3.43 -7.36 -1.98
C ALA A 506 -2.86 -5.94 -2.13
N ASN A 507 -3.63 -4.93 -1.75
CA ASN A 507 -3.15 -3.54 -1.76
C ASN A 507 -2.03 -3.28 -0.74
N MET A 508 -2.04 -3.95 0.43
CA MET A 508 -0.95 -3.86 1.41
C MET A 508 0.36 -4.44 0.89
N SER A 509 0.29 -5.45 0.02
CA SER A 509 1.47 -6.09 -0.58
C SER A 509 2.05 -5.34 -1.78
N SER A 510 1.41 -4.26 -2.23
CA SER A 510 1.82 -3.52 -3.44
C SER A 510 3.28 -3.07 -3.41
N SER A 511 3.97 -3.26 -4.53
CA SER A 511 5.34 -2.78 -4.73
C SER A 511 5.49 -1.24 -4.69
N TRP A 512 4.40 -0.50 -4.73
CA TRP A 512 4.39 0.94 -4.50
C TRP A 512 4.92 1.34 -3.11
N TRP A 513 4.84 0.45 -2.15
CA TRP A 513 5.30 0.68 -0.78
C TRP A 513 6.81 0.46 -0.60
N ARG A 514 7.51 -0.10 -1.59
CA ARG A 514 8.97 -0.32 -1.50
C ARG A 514 9.70 0.97 -1.15
N GLY A 515 10.47 0.94 -0.05
CA GLY A 515 11.20 2.09 0.47
C GLY A 515 10.34 3.23 1.01
N ARG A 516 9.04 2.99 1.27
CA ARG A 516 8.08 4.00 1.76
C ARG A 516 7.30 3.50 2.99
N PRO A 517 7.96 3.10 4.07
CA PRO A 517 7.31 2.51 5.24
C PRO A 517 6.29 3.44 5.90
N ASP A 518 6.54 4.75 5.95
CA ASP A 518 5.62 5.74 6.52
C ASP A 518 4.31 5.84 5.72
N ALA A 519 4.40 5.75 4.40
CA ALA A 519 3.22 5.77 3.53
C ALA A 519 2.40 4.48 3.68
N LEU A 520 3.06 3.32 3.77
CA LEU A 520 2.40 2.04 4.07
C LEU A 520 1.72 2.08 5.45
N GLY A 521 2.41 2.60 6.48
CA GLY A 521 1.84 2.77 7.82
C GLY A 521 0.60 3.66 7.83
N SER A 522 0.62 4.76 7.08
CA SER A 522 -0.53 5.65 6.93
C SER A 522 -1.70 4.96 6.21
N TYR A 523 -1.42 4.19 5.16
CA TYR A 523 -2.42 3.40 4.46
C TYR A 523 -3.04 2.33 5.35
N SER A 524 -2.21 1.55 6.07
CA SER A 524 -2.65 0.55 7.05
C SER A 524 -3.53 1.18 8.15
N GLY A 525 -3.16 2.36 8.64
CA GLY A 525 -3.97 3.13 9.60
C GLY A 525 -5.36 3.44 9.06
N THR A 526 -5.46 3.90 7.81
CA THR A 526 -6.76 4.19 7.16
C THR A 526 -7.62 2.93 7.01
N LEU A 527 -7.01 1.79 6.66
CA LEU A 527 -7.72 0.51 6.59
C LEU A 527 -8.27 0.09 7.96
N ARG A 528 -7.47 0.24 9.02
CA ARG A 528 -7.87 -0.07 10.41
C ARG A 528 -8.97 0.84 10.92
N ASP A 529 -8.93 2.13 10.61
CA ASP A 529 -9.97 3.08 10.99
C ASP A 529 -11.33 2.68 10.40
N GLY A 530 -11.35 2.25 9.14
CA GLY A 530 -12.54 1.72 8.49
C GLY A 530 -13.09 0.46 9.17
N VAL A 531 -12.21 -0.47 9.52
CA VAL A 531 -12.57 -1.71 10.23
C VAL A 531 -13.00 -1.43 11.66
N ALA A 532 -12.31 -0.55 12.37
CA ALA A 532 -12.63 -0.18 13.76
C ALA A 532 -14.03 0.42 13.89
N HIS A 533 -14.54 1.12 12.87
CA HIS A 533 -15.91 1.62 12.86
C HIS A 533 -16.92 0.47 12.84
N ILE A 534 -16.65 -0.60 12.09
CA ILE A 534 -17.52 -1.78 11.97
C ILE A 534 -17.45 -2.66 13.21
N LEU A 535 -16.27 -2.91 13.76
CA LEU A 535 -16.05 -3.77 14.93
C LEU A 535 -16.17 -2.99 16.26
N GLY A 536 -16.37 -1.70 16.20
CA GLY A 536 -16.40 -0.80 17.34
C GLY A 536 -17.62 -0.97 18.25
N PRO A 537 -17.58 -0.42 19.48
CA PRO A 537 -18.64 -0.60 20.46
C PRO A 537 -19.96 0.09 20.11
N GLN A 538 -19.97 0.91 19.07
CA GLN A 538 -21.17 1.62 18.61
C GLN A 538 -21.87 0.92 17.44
N SER A 539 -21.25 -0.09 16.83
CA SER A 539 -21.81 -0.82 15.68
C SER A 539 -22.92 -1.79 16.10
N VAL A 540 -22.75 -2.43 17.25
CA VAL A 540 -23.70 -3.42 17.78
C VAL A 540 -23.85 -3.19 19.30
N SER A 541 -25.07 -3.19 19.79
CA SER A 541 -25.32 -3.04 21.23
C SER A 541 -26.17 -4.18 21.78
N LEU A 542 -25.87 -4.57 23.03
CA LEU A 542 -26.59 -5.60 23.76
C LEU A 542 -27.40 -4.96 24.86
N ALA A 543 -28.71 -5.15 24.84
CA ALA A 543 -29.64 -4.76 25.90
C ALA A 543 -30.13 -6.02 26.62
N VAL A 544 -29.71 -6.16 27.88
CA VAL A 544 -30.11 -7.25 28.76
C VAL A 544 -30.44 -6.63 30.14
N SER A 545 -31.44 -7.19 30.82
CA SER A 545 -31.76 -6.78 32.18
C SER A 545 -30.55 -6.99 33.12
N PRO A 546 -30.11 -5.99 33.90
CA PRO A 546 -28.96 -6.12 34.77
C PRO A 546 -29.19 -7.11 35.93
N SER A 547 -30.45 -7.47 36.21
CA SER A 547 -30.84 -8.44 37.22
C SER A 547 -31.99 -9.31 36.70
N VAL A 548 -31.82 -10.60 36.79
CA VAL A 548 -32.82 -11.60 36.38
C VAL A 548 -33.09 -12.52 37.55
N THR A 549 -34.37 -12.70 37.93
CA THR A 549 -34.76 -13.70 38.91
C THR A 549 -35.50 -14.84 38.24
N MET A 550 -35.08 -16.07 38.52
CA MET A 550 -35.63 -17.29 37.90
C MET A 550 -35.86 -18.39 38.91
N LEU A 551 -36.73 -19.34 38.59
CA LEU A 551 -36.97 -20.54 39.37
C LEU A 551 -35.95 -21.63 39.07
N ALA A 552 -35.29 -22.14 40.11
CA ALA A 552 -34.14 -23.10 39.96
C ALA A 552 -34.50 -24.48 39.38
N ARG A 553 -35.72 -24.83 39.13
CA ARG A 553 -36.12 -26.14 38.58
C ARG A 553 -37.04 -26.09 37.34
N ASP A 554 -37.64 -24.98 37.04
CA ASP A 554 -38.63 -24.86 35.98
C ASP A 554 -38.10 -24.13 34.73
N GLY A 555 -36.78 -23.97 34.58
CA GLY A 555 -36.16 -23.39 33.42
C GLY A 555 -36.62 -21.95 33.14
N GLY A 556 -36.24 -21.00 33.99
CA GLY A 556 -36.49 -19.59 33.69
C GLY A 556 -35.82 -19.13 32.41
N SER A 557 -36.42 -18.18 31.73
CA SER A 557 -35.82 -17.58 30.56
C SER A 557 -35.84 -16.06 30.67
N PHE A 558 -34.89 -15.40 30.02
CA PHE A 558 -34.89 -13.94 29.95
C PHE A 558 -34.60 -13.48 28.52
N PRO A 559 -35.12 -12.34 28.09
CA PRO A 559 -34.84 -11.78 26.79
C PRO A 559 -33.50 -11.07 26.80
N ALA A 560 -32.75 -11.24 25.69
CA ALA A 560 -31.59 -10.46 25.30
C ALA A 560 -31.85 -9.83 23.95
N SER A 561 -31.80 -8.50 23.86
CA SER A 561 -32.03 -7.77 22.62
C SER A 561 -30.70 -7.28 22.07
N VAL A 562 -30.40 -7.61 20.85
CA VAL A 562 -29.22 -7.16 20.13
C VAL A 562 -29.66 -6.18 19.06
N GLN A 563 -29.09 -5.00 19.05
CA GLN A 563 -29.38 -3.95 18.08
C GLN A 563 -28.18 -3.76 17.15
N ASN A 564 -28.43 -3.82 15.85
CA ASN A 564 -27.51 -3.49 14.79
C ASN A 564 -27.65 -2.00 14.42
N HIS A 565 -26.57 -1.25 14.50
CA HIS A 565 -26.51 0.16 14.11
C HIS A 565 -25.85 0.37 12.74
N LEU A 566 -25.48 -0.72 12.05
CA LEU A 566 -24.93 -0.68 10.69
C LEU A 566 -26.05 -0.72 9.66
N ASP A 567 -25.78 -0.20 8.47
CA ASP A 567 -26.71 -0.19 7.33
C ASP A 567 -26.78 -1.53 6.55
N VAL A 568 -26.09 -2.55 7.07
CA VAL A 568 -25.98 -3.90 6.47
C VAL A 568 -26.45 -4.97 7.45
N PRO A 569 -26.95 -6.13 6.98
CA PRO A 569 -27.30 -7.23 7.86
C PRO A 569 -26.04 -7.84 8.50
N ILE A 570 -26.15 -8.26 9.76
CA ILE A 570 -25.05 -8.85 10.51
C ILE A 570 -25.45 -10.16 11.16
N VAL A 571 -24.44 -11.01 11.42
CA VAL A 571 -24.60 -12.27 12.15
C VAL A 571 -23.65 -12.27 13.35
N VAL A 572 -24.21 -12.39 14.56
CA VAL A 572 -23.43 -12.34 15.81
C VAL A 572 -23.58 -13.62 16.62
N ALA A 573 -22.64 -13.84 17.52
CA ALA A 573 -22.72 -14.78 18.61
C ALA A 573 -22.90 -14.04 19.94
N LEU A 574 -23.65 -14.62 20.87
CA LEU A 574 -23.84 -14.10 22.23
C LEU A 574 -23.26 -15.14 23.20
N HIS A 575 -22.17 -14.78 23.83
CA HIS A 575 -21.45 -15.63 24.79
C HIS A 575 -21.77 -15.21 26.23
N PHE A 576 -21.88 -16.22 27.10
CA PHE A 576 -22.10 -15.99 28.52
C PHE A 576 -20.98 -16.66 29.31
N GLU A 577 -20.39 -15.91 30.22
CA GLU A 577 -19.39 -16.39 31.16
C GLU A 577 -19.99 -16.34 32.59
N SER A 578 -20.27 -17.50 33.17
CA SER A 578 -20.78 -17.60 34.54
C SER A 578 -19.61 -17.59 35.53
N ALA A 579 -19.69 -16.76 36.58
CA ALA A 579 -18.69 -16.75 37.69
C ALA A 579 -18.69 -18.08 38.47
N GLN A 580 -19.77 -18.88 38.38
CA GLN A 580 -19.92 -20.16 39.07
C GLN A 580 -20.65 -21.16 38.13
N PRO A 581 -19.97 -21.74 37.13
CA PRO A 581 -20.60 -22.61 36.12
C PRO A 581 -21.29 -23.87 36.71
N GLN A 582 -20.78 -24.37 37.84
CA GLN A 582 -21.38 -25.51 38.51
C GLN A 582 -22.76 -25.21 39.14
N ARG A 583 -23.04 -23.94 39.39
CA ARG A 583 -24.31 -23.48 39.99
C ARG A 583 -25.31 -22.92 38.98
N LEU A 584 -24.77 -22.27 37.98
CA LEU A 584 -25.55 -21.67 36.88
C LEU A 584 -24.77 -21.83 35.58
N ASP A 585 -25.33 -22.54 34.65
CA ASP A 585 -24.84 -22.63 33.27
C ASP A 585 -25.74 -21.79 32.37
N VAL A 586 -25.14 -21.01 31.46
CA VAL A 586 -25.88 -20.17 30.50
C VAL A 586 -25.34 -20.51 29.11
N PRO A 587 -26.13 -21.16 28.27
CA PRO A 587 -25.69 -21.58 26.94
C PRO A 587 -25.42 -20.37 26.06
N SER A 588 -24.29 -20.37 25.34
CA SER A 588 -23.99 -19.41 24.31
C SER A 588 -24.92 -19.63 23.10
N MET A 589 -25.20 -18.57 22.38
CA MET A 589 -26.05 -18.57 21.20
C MET A 589 -25.22 -18.10 20.00
N THR A 590 -25.31 -18.80 18.90
CA THR A 590 -24.62 -18.49 17.63
C THR A 590 -25.64 -18.24 16.51
N ASN A 591 -25.19 -17.68 15.39
CA ASN A 591 -26.02 -17.42 14.21
C ASN A 591 -27.27 -16.55 14.51
N ILE A 592 -27.06 -15.46 15.27
CA ILE A 592 -28.12 -14.47 15.50
C ILE A 592 -28.06 -13.46 14.37
N GLU A 593 -29.00 -13.55 13.45
CA GLU A 593 -29.15 -12.62 12.33
C GLU A 593 -29.88 -11.35 12.77
N ILE A 594 -29.36 -10.19 12.40
CA ILE A 594 -29.91 -8.89 12.76
C ILE A 594 -29.97 -8.03 11.49
N PRO A 595 -31.17 -7.58 11.08
CA PRO A 595 -31.31 -6.77 9.87
C PRO A 595 -30.62 -5.39 10.04
N PRO A 596 -30.36 -4.68 8.92
CA PRO A 596 -29.81 -3.31 8.97
C PRO A 596 -30.64 -2.42 9.87
N GLN A 597 -29.97 -1.59 10.70
CA GLN A 597 -30.60 -0.66 11.66
C GLN A 597 -31.68 -1.29 12.53
N GLY A 598 -31.64 -2.62 12.67
CA GLY A 598 -32.70 -3.42 13.30
C GLY A 598 -32.33 -3.96 14.67
N THR A 599 -33.32 -4.60 15.32
CA THR A 599 -33.16 -5.25 16.61
C THR A 599 -33.71 -6.66 16.57
N THR A 600 -32.93 -7.63 17.02
CA THR A 600 -33.35 -9.03 17.20
C THR A 600 -33.35 -9.37 18.68
N THR A 601 -34.46 -9.91 19.19
CA THR A 601 -34.56 -10.36 20.59
C THR A 601 -34.50 -11.88 20.64
N VAL A 602 -33.53 -12.40 21.37
CA VAL A 602 -33.35 -13.83 21.61
C VAL A 602 -33.75 -14.19 23.04
N THR A 603 -34.24 -15.39 23.23
CA THR A 603 -34.62 -15.89 24.54
C THR A 603 -33.55 -16.80 25.09
N VAL A 604 -32.85 -16.34 26.14
CA VAL A 604 -31.81 -17.09 26.84
C VAL A 604 -32.44 -17.98 27.90
N ARG A 605 -32.04 -19.23 27.95
CA ARG A 605 -32.55 -20.24 28.90
C ARG A 605 -31.40 -20.80 29.75
N PRO A 606 -31.08 -20.16 30.88
CA PRO A 606 -30.06 -20.67 31.80
C PRO A 606 -30.52 -21.92 32.53
N GLU A 607 -29.56 -22.77 32.89
CA GLU A 607 -29.73 -23.96 33.71
C GLU A 607 -29.17 -23.71 35.12
N ALA A 608 -30.06 -23.60 36.11
CA ALA A 608 -29.65 -23.34 37.51
C ALA A 608 -29.66 -24.65 38.32
N ASN A 609 -28.48 -25.09 38.81
CA ASN A 609 -28.30 -26.26 39.62
C ASN A 609 -28.29 -25.97 41.14
N ALA A 610 -28.22 -24.68 41.55
CA ALA A 610 -28.24 -24.24 42.94
C ALA A 610 -28.90 -22.88 43.14
N ASN A 611 -29.39 -22.64 44.31
CA ASN A 611 -30.03 -21.36 44.67
C ASN A 611 -29.00 -20.27 44.98
N GLY A 612 -29.40 -19.00 44.71
CA GLY A 612 -28.67 -17.79 45.07
C GLY A 612 -28.20 -16.99 43.88
N PRO A 613 -27.63 -15.81 44.12
CA PRO A 613 -27.16 -14.95 43.04
C PRO A 613 -25.85 -15.46 42.45
N VAL A 614 -25.76 -15.41 41.12
CA VAL A 614 -24.56 -15.70 40.35
C VAL A 614 -24.35 -14.57 39.35
N GLN A 615 -23.13 -14.04 39.30
CA GLN A 615 -22.76 -13.08 38.27
C GLN A 615 -22.48 -13.79 36.98
N VAL A 616 -22.99 -13.28 35.86
CA VAL A 616 -22.79 -13.73 34.49
C VAL A 616 -22.34 -12.50 33.68
N LYS A 617 -21.35 -12.67 32.86
CA LYS A 617 -20.95 -11.67 31.87
C LYS A 617 -21.51 -12.10 30.51
N ALA A 618 -22.20 -11.18 29.86
CA ALA A 618 -22.67 -11.36 28.50
C ALA A 618 -21.76 -10.56 27.54
N GLN A 619 -21.29 -11.20 26.49
CA GLN A 619 -20.41 -10.62 25.50
C GLN A 619 -20.92 -10.97 24.10
N LEU A 620 -21.12 -9.93 23.27
CA LEU A 620 -21.32 -10.14 21.84
C LEU A 620 -19.96 -10.45 21.18
N ALA A 621 -19.98 -11.32 20.20
CA ALA A 621 -18.82 -11.65 19.39
C ALA A 621 -19.25 -11.91 17.95
N THR A 622 -18.29 -11.84 17.02
CA THR A 622 -18.46 -12.35 15.66
C THR A 622 -18.51 -13.89 15.67
N GLN A 623 -18.87 -14.52 14.54
CA GLN A 623 -18.92 -15.99 14.47
C GLN A 623 -17.55 -16.66 14.68
N ASN A 624 -16.44 -15.94 14.34
CA ASN A 624 -15.07 -16.43 14.58
C ASN A 624 -14.53 -16.11 16.00
N GLY A 625 -15.39 -15.52 16.87
CA GLY A 625 -15.10 -15.31 18.30
C GLY A 625 -14.46 -13.95 18.63
N THR A 626 -14.32 -13.02 17.68
CA THR A 626 -13.82 -11.67 17.95
C THR A 626 -14.85 -10.88 18.79
N PRO A 627 -14.50 -10.34 19.99
CA PRO A 627 -15.43 -9.61 20.85
C PRO A 627 -15.97 -8.34 20.17
N LEU A 628 -17.27 -8.10 20.31
CA LEU A 628 -17.95 -6.89 19.84
C LEU A 628 -18.48 -6.10 21.01
N GLY A 629 -18.18 -4.80 21.07
CA GLY A 629 -18.65 -3.91 22.11
C GLY A 629 -18.16 -4.27 23.52
N ASN A 630 -18.91 -3.81 24.52
CA ASN A 630 -18.55 -3.98 25.92
C ASN A 630 -19.20 -5.21 26.54
N THR A 631 -18.50 -5.85 27.48
CA THR A 631 -19.07 -6.92 28.30
C THR A 631 -20.15 -6.37 29.22
N THR A 632 -21.33 -6.98 29.23
CA THR A 632 -22.48 -6.57 30.07
C THR A 632 -22.61 -7.52 31.26
N PRO A 633 -22.44 -7.04 32.50
CA PRO A 633 -22.65 -7.85 33.69
C PRO A 633 -24.14 -8.05 33.97
N ILE A 634 -24.54 -9.27 34.30
CA ILE A 634 -25.91 -9.67 34.63
C ILE A 634 -25.88 -10.40 35.97
N LEU A 635 -26.75 -10.04 36.88
CA LEU A 635 -26.93 -10.78 38.12
C LEU A 635 -28.13 -11.73 37.97
N VAL A 636 -27.88 -13.02 37.89
CA VAL A 636 -28.93 -14.05 37.78
C VAL A 636 -29.16 -14.63 39.19
N ASN A 637 -30.38 -14.46 39.70
CA ASN A 637 -30.80 -14.93 41.03
C ASN A 637 -31.72 -16.14 40.87
N ALA A 638 -31.19 -17.34 41.10
CA ALA A 638 -31.94 -18.57 41.09
C ALA A 638 -32.62 -18.82 42.45
N THR A 639 -33.94 -18.94 42.47
CA THR A 639 -34.71 -19.19 43.68
C THR A 639 -35.50 -20.49 43.57
N ASN A 640 -35.52 -21.29 44.67
CA ASN A 640 -36.28 -22.53 44.73
C ASN A 640 -37.53 -22.33 45.63
N LEU A 641 -38.47 -21.47 45.16
CA LEU A 641 -39.71 -21.20 45.92
C LEU A 641 -40.68 -22.37 45.95
N GLY A 642 -40.57 -23.37 45.08
CA GLY A 642 -41.47 -24.54 45.05
C GLY A 642 -41.40 -25.41 46.29
N ALA A 643 -40.24 -25.55 46.94
CA ALA A 643 -40.13 -26.35 48.18
C ALA A 643 -40.72 -25.61 49.40
N ILE A 644 -40.57 -24.30 49.47
CA ILE A 644 -41.11 -23.48 50.59
C ILE A 644 -42.63 -23.43 50.49
N GLY A 645 -43.19 -23.23 49.28
CA GLY A 645 -44.63 -23.28 49.04
C GLY A 645 -45.26 -24.63 49.42
N TRP A 646 -44.61 -25.73 49.08
CA TRP A 646 -45.06 -27.07 49.45
C TRP A 646 -44.94 -27.35 50.97
N ILE A 647 -43.86 -26.87 51.61
CA ILE A 647 -43.72 -26.94 53.08
C ILE A 647 -44.80 -26.14 53.76
N ILE A 648 -45.15 -24.95 53.29
CA ILE A 648 -46.22 -24.16 53.83
C ILE A 648 -47.57 -24.81 53.64
N VAL A 649 -47.84 -25.38 52.46
CA VAL A 649 -49.10 -26.12 52.20
C VAL A 649 -49.20 -27.36 53.05
N VAL A 650 -48.13 -28.15 53.21
CA VAL A 650 -48.10 -29.35 54.05
C VAL A 650 -48.23 -28.96 55.53
N ALA A 651 -47.49 -27.92 55.99
CA ALA A 651 -47.59 -27.41 57.34
C ALA A 651 -48.99 -26.85 57.67
N SER A 652 -49.56 -26.10 56.72
CA SER A 652 -50.93 -25.59 56.85
C SER A 652 -51.95 -26.76 56.82
N GLY A 653 -51.75 -27.77 56.01
CA GLY A 653 -52.56 -29.00 56.00
C GLY A 653 -52.48 -29.77 57.32
N ILE A 654 -51.29 -29.92 57.87
CA ILE A 654 -51.08 -30.59 59.18
C ILE A 654 -51.76 -29.77 60.30
N VAL A 655 -51.60 -28.43 60.29
CA VAL A 655 -52.27 -27.55 61.28
C VAL A 655 -53.77 -27.65 61.12
N LEU A 656 -54.33 -27.68 59.90
CA LEU A 656 -55.75 -27.85 59.65
C LEU A 656 -56.26 -29.19 60.14
N VAL A 657 -55.53 -30.28 59.87
CA VAL A 657 -55.90 -31.63 60.35
C VAL A 657 -55.82 -31.70 61.87
N LEU A 658 -54.76 -31.15 62.50
CA LEU A 658 -54.65 -31.11 63.98
C LEU A 658 -55.73 -30.28 64.61
N THR A 659 -56.02 -29.09 64.09
CA THR A 659 -57.11 -28.23 64.63
C THR A 659 -58.48 -28.85 64.43
N THR A 660 -58.70 -29.55 63.28
CA THR A 660 -59.95 -30.27 63.05
C THR A 660 -60.09 -31.49 63.99
N ALA A 661 -59.00 -32.26 64.18
CA ALA A 661 -58.98 -33.35 65.12
C ALA A 661 -59.18 -32.92 66.59
N LEU A 662 -58.57 -31.82 66.97
CA LEU A 662 -58.79 -31.19 68.32
C LEU A 662 -60.24 -30.72 68.48
N ARG A 663 -60.78 -30.11 67.42
CA ARG A 663 -62.18 -29.63 67.44
C ARG A 663 -63.19 -30.80 67.48
N ILE A 664 -62.89 -31.87 66.71
CA ILE A 664 -63.73 -33.11 66.81
C ILE A 664 -63.64 -33.72 68.19
N ARG A 665 -62.44 -33.70 68.82
CA ARG A 665 -62.25 -34.22 70.18
C ARG A 665 -62.94 -33.32 71.22
N GLN A 666 -62.95 -32.00 71.01
CA GLN A 666 -63.65 -31.06 71.87
C GLN A 666 -65.20 -31.19 71.74
N VAL A 667 -65.69 -31.25 70.49
CA VAL A 667 -67.14 -31.51 70.24
C VAL A 667 -67.59 -32.86 70.76
N ARG A 668 -66.80 -33.90 70.70
CA ARG A 668 -67.08 -35.23 71.30
C ARG A 668 -67.09 -35.11 72.85
N ARG A 669 -66.21 -34.32 73.47
CA ARG A 669 -66.24 -34.03 74.93
C ARG A 669 -67.42 -33.13 75.33
N GLU A 670 -67.85 -32.22 74.49
CA GLU A 670 -69.01 -31.37 74.76
C GLU A 670 -70.35 -32.15 74.59
N ARG A 671 -70.43 -33.10 73.64
CA ARG A 671 -71.57 -34.01 73.49
C ARG A 671 -71.67 -35.01 74.64
N ALA A 672 -70.56 -35.48 75.15
CA ALA A 672 -70.55 -36.34 76.37
C ALA A 672 -70.90 -35.59 77.67
N ARG A 673 -70.87 -34.22 77.69
CA ARG A 673 -71.27 -33.36 78.83
C ARG A 673 -72.72 -32.81 78.70
N ALA A 674 -73.32 -32.88 77.49
CA ALA A 674 -74.65 -32.39 77.23
C ALA A 674 -75.74 -33.46 77.51
N GLU A 675 -75.36 -34.72 77.87
CA GLU A 675 -76.32 -35.76 78.27
C GLU A 675 -76.69 -35.76 79.78
N ASP A 676 -76.10 -34.86 80.57
CA ASP A 676 -76.27 -34.87 82.04
C ASP A 676 -76.77 -33.51 82.64
N ALA A 677 -77.71 -32.76 81.99
CA ALA A 677 -78.37 -31.65 82.71
C ALA A 677 -79.77 -31.34 82.12
N PRO A 678 -80.76 -31.10 83.02
CA PRO A 678 -82.20 -31.04 82.61
C PRO A 678 -82.69 -29.68 82.13
N ALA A 679 -83.83 -29.73 81.48
CA ALA A 679 -84.57 -28.63 80.83
C ALA A 679 -84.95 -27.46 81.68
N ALA A 680 -84.90 -26.26 81.09
CA ALA A 680 -85.87 -25.17 81.42
C ALA A 680 -86.01 -24.24 80.18
N LEU A 681 -87.26 -23.86 79.95
CA LEU A 681 -87.81 -23.07 78.87
C LEU A 681 -87.61 -21.57 78.99
N PRO A 682 -88.05 -20.77 77.97
CA PRO A 682 -87.54 -19.45 77.57
C PRO A 682 -88.34 -18.27 78.18
N PRO A 683 -88.07 -17.00 77.91
CA PRO A 683 -88.80 -16.28 76.85
C PRO A 683 -88.04 -15.03 76.17
N HIS A 684 -88.56 -14.71 75.02
CA HIS A 684 -88.90 -13.42 74.35
C HIS A 684 -87.78 -12.40 74.04
N ALA A 685 -87.60 -12.13 72.76
CA ALA A 685 -88.14 -11.14 71.83
C ALA A 685 -87.54 -9.76 71.83
N SER A 686 -87.47 -9.24 70.67
CA SER A 686 -87.37 -7.82 70.25
C SER A 686 -85.94 -7.35 69.99
N GLY A 687 -85.61 -6.83 68.99
CA GLY A 687 -86.22 -6.17 67.85
C GLY A 687 -85.21 -5.19 67.28
N ALA A 688 -85.39 -4.97 66.07
CA ALA A 688 -85.12 -3.76 65.29
C ALA A 688 -83.66 -3.48 64.84
N VAL A 689 -83.39 -3.58 63.64
CA VAL A 689 -83.78 -2.77 62.48
C VAL A 689 -82.80 -1.63 62.19
N LEU A 690 -82.46 -1.58 60.96
CA LEU A 690 -82.24 -0.49 60.05
C LEU A 690 -80.79 -0.10 59.77
N ASN A 691 -80.44 -0.31 58.52
CA ASN A 691 -80.25 0.68 57.43
C ASN A 691 -79.02 1.53 57.58
N ASP A 692 -78.42 1.97 56.67
CA ASP A 692 -78.64 2.13 55.23
C ASP A 692 -77.33 2.65 54.57
N GLU A 693 -77.24 2.32 53.32
CA GLU A 693 -76.95 3.21 52.18
C GLU A 693 -75.60 3.93 52.06
N LEU A 694 -75.08 3.63 50.86
CA LEU A 694 -74.93 4.56 49.71
C LEU A 694 -73.92 5.68 49.97
N GLU A 695 -73.10 6.05 49.07
CA GLU A 695 -73.07 6.37 47.60
C GLU A 695 -71.68 6.80 47.28
N VAL A 696 -71.08 6.37 46.18
CA VAL A 696 -71.19 6.93 44.83
C VAL A 696 -70.47 8.27 44.62
N LEU A 697 -69.80 8.31 43.49
CA LEU A 697 -69.28 9.45 42.72
C LEU A 697 -67.82 9.87 43.04
N GLY A 698 -66.98 9.97 42.20
CA GLY A 698 -67.08 10.27 40.76
C GLY A 698 -66.14 11.44 40.45
N GLY A 699 -65.52 11.37 39.33
CA GLY A 699 -65.11 12.59 38.63
C GLY A 699 -63.62 12.75 38.33
N ARG A 700 -63.22 12.39 37.18
CA ARG A 700 -62.92 13.31 36.06
C ARG A 700 -61.90 14.40 36.28
N GLY A 701 -61.04 14.42 35.38
CA GLY A 701 -60.47 15.65 34.79
C GLY A 701 -58.95 15.49 34.63
N GLN A 702 -58.41 15.15 33.57
CA GLN A 702 -58.17 15.94 32.37
C GLN A 702 -57.00 16.88 32.48
N GLU A 703 -56.09 16.60 31.63
CA GLU A 703 -55.38 17.50 30.71
C GLU A 703 -54.08 18.19 31.16
N ASP A 704 -53.21 18.00 30.21
CA ASP A 704 -52.25 18.94 29.63
C ASP A 704 -50.87 19.12 30.27
N ARG A 705 -49.91 18.63 29.72
CA ARG A 705 -48.95 19.18 28.74
C ARG A 705 -47.80 18.22 28.49
#